data_4d7315f8ce5536a84dc85de651227f30
#
_entry.id   4d7315f8ce5536a84dc85de651227f30
#
_cell.length_a   1.000
_cell.length_b   1.000
_cell.length_c   1.000
_cell.angle_alpha   90.00
_cell.angle_beta   90.00
_cell.angle_gamma   90.00
#
_symmetry.space_group_name_H-M   'P 1'
#
loop_
_entity.id
_entity.type
_entity.pdbx_description
1 polymer ?
#
loop_
_entity_poly.entity_id
_entity_poly.type
_entity_poly.pdbx_seq_one_letter_code
_entity_poly.pdbx_strand_id
1 'polypeptide(L)'
;MGIPVREIKGIGEKTEKLLAKLDIETVDQLVHHYPRCYTTYPEPISISEIKTGQRCSIEAEIASPIHLKTVRKLKLCTGLIADVSGQLFVRWFNMPYLRNTLKQGERWIFTGTPIYKDGRLMLEQPEHCKREKYLQLMETFQPIYPLTTGLSNKTVQKAQAAAFEMYREEEYLPETVRNYYDLEPVNTALREVHFPTGTEHLMEAKKRIIFDEFFRFFSALELVKDREEQALNHYIIPMEEPVKRFVENLPYPLTGAQKKVLNEIRQDFSDTMAMNRLLQGDVGSGKTIVAMTAMYAAVLAGYQAALMAPTEVLAEQHYQNFVKLLSPLGITVALLTGSTKAKEKREIKAACASGEIQILIGTHAVIQDDVAFDNLAFIVTDEQHRFGVKQRDAFMKKGKDPHVLVMSATPIPRTLGIILYRDLDVSIMNEMPSSRLPIKNSVVGTSYRPAAWEFIRKQVALGHQAYVICPMIEENEKMDLENVEEYARMLSQALPPSITVEALNGHMRPAEKNDIMERFSKNEIQILVSTTVVEVGIDVPNATVMLIENAERFGLAQLHQLRGRVGRGKAQSYCVFISGSEKEEAMERLSIIGHSNDGFEIANEDLKLRGPGEFFGVKQSGTMNFALGDIYSNADILKMASEAVDYLKKEGYNFQKLHQYSLEKNLNFAKNI
;
A
#
# COMPACT_ATOMS: atom_id res chain seq x y z
N MET A 1 -32.07 -16.71 -6.53
CA MET A 1 -32.00 -15.79 -7.69
C MET A 1 -32.61 -14.47 -7.26
N GLY A 2 -31.90 -13.34 -7.47
CA GLY A 2 -32.42 -12.02 -7.10
C GLY A 2 -33.58 -11.58 -7.98
N ILE A 3 -34.36 -10.60 -7.52
CA ILE A 3 -35.49 -10.00 -8.29
C ILE A 3 -34.91 -9.26 -9.50
N PRO A 4 -35.32 -9.57 -10.74
CA PRO A 4 -34.81 -8.87 -11.94
C PRO A 4 -35.15 -7.38 -11.92
N VAL A 5 -34.24 -6.50 -12.43
CA VAL A 5 -34.48 -5.04 -12.47
C VAL A 5 -35.70 -4.62 -13.29
N ARG A 6 -36.12 -5.44 -14.25
CA ARG A 6 -37.33 -5.19 -15.06
C ARG A 6 -38.64 -5.18 -14.23
N GLU A 7 -38.65 -5.78 -13.05
CA GLU A 7 -39.80 -5.78 -12.13
C GLU A 7 -39.97 -4.40 -11.46
N ILE A 8 -38.97 -3.53 -11.54
CA ILE A 8 -39.02 -2.17 -10.99
C ILE A 8 -39.89 -1.31 -11.88
N LYS A 9 -40.91 -0.67 -11.28
CA LYS A 9 -41.81 0.25 -12.00
C LYS A 9 -41.03 1.38 -12.69
N GLY A 10 -41.15 1.46 -14.00
CA GLY A 10 -40.49 2.49 -14.83
C GLY A 10 -39.21 2.03 -15.52
N ILE A 11 -38.75 0.79 -15.30
CA ILE A 11 -37.67 0.17 -16.06
C ILE A 11 -38.25 -0.64 -17.21
N GLY A 12 -38.07 -0.14 -18.44
CA GLY A 12 -38.40 -0.87 -19.67
C GLY A 12 -37.19 -1.56 -20.26
N GLU A 13 -37.39 -2.42 -21.24
CA GLU A 13 -36.35 -3.23 -21.92
C GLU A 13 -35.08 -2.43 -22.32
N LYS A 14 -35.27 -1.18 -22.77
CA LYS A 14 -34.15 -0.30 -23.14
C LYS A 14 -33.28 0.07 -21.92
N THR A 15 -33.91 0.39 -20.80
CA THR A 15 -33.21 0.75 -19.57
C THR A 15 -32.55 -0.47 -18.93
N GLU A 16 -33.20 -1.63 -18.93
CA GLU A 16 -32.63 -2.92 -18.52
C GLU A 16 -31.33 -3.22 -19.27
N LYS A 17 -31.33 -3.12 -20.61
CA LYS A 17 -30.12 -3.32 -21.43
C LYS A 17 -29.01 -2.31 -21.14
N LEU A 18 -29.34 -1.10 -20.68
CA LEU A 18 -28.35 -0.09 -20.29
C LEU A 18 -27.78 -0.37 -18.89
N LEU A 19 -28.61 -0.85 -17.96
CA LEU A 19 -28.18 -1.30 -16.64
C LEU A 19 -27.30 -2.55 -16.72
N ALA A 20 -27.64 -3.50 -17.60
CA ALA A 20 -26.82 -4.70 -17.83
C ALA A 20 -25.39 -4.38 -18.31
N LYS A 21 -25.17 -3.22 -18.99
CA LYS A 21 -23.80 -2.75 -19.32
C LYS A 21 -22.99 -2.27 -18.11
N LEU A 22 -23.63 -2.11 -16.97
CA LEU A 22 -23.02 -1.78 -15.67
C LEU A 22 -23.04 -3.00 -14.73
N ASP A 23 -23.26 -4.21 -15.27
CA ASP A 23 -23.40 -5.46 -14.54
C ASP A 23 -24.56 -5.45 -13.53
N ILE A 24 -25.62 -4.67 -13.81
CA ILE A 24 -26.81 -4.52 -12.98
C ILE A 24 -27.98 -5.25 -13.65
N GLU A 25 -28.31 -6.46 -13.18
CA GLU A 25 -29.39 -7.30 -13.67
C GLU A 25 -30.49 -7.52 -12.65
N THR A 26 -30.17 -7.36 -11.35
CA THR A 26 -31.11 -7.57 -10.24
C THR A 26 -31.31 -6.31 -9.40
N VAL A 27 -32.42 -6.27 -8.66
CA VAL A 27 -32.74 -5.20 -7.71
C VAL A 27 -31.65 -5.04 -6.64
N ASP A 28 -31.12 -6.14 -6.19
CA ASP A 28 -30.03 -6.21 -5.25
C ASP A 28 -28.77 -5.51 -5.79
N GLN A 29 -28.34 -5.86 -7.00
CA GLN A 29 -27.18 -5.21 -7.64
C GLN A 29 -27.42 -3.72 -7.87
N LEU A 30 -28.66 -3.31 -8.14
CA LEU A 30 -29.00 -1.91 -8.25
C LEU A 30 -28.86 -1.17 -6.93
N VAL A 31 -29.32 -1.72 -5.82
CA VAL A 31 -29.21 -1.11 -4.49
C VAL A 31 -27.75 -1.01 -4.04
N HIS A 32 -26.90 -1.94 -4.48
CA HIS A 32 -25.46 -1.88 -4.21
C HIS A 32 -24.65 -1.09 -5.28
N HIS A 33 -25.32 -0.45 -6.23
CA HIS A 33 -24.70 0.48 -7.15
C HIS A 33 -24.61 1.88 -6.54
N TYR A 34 -23.55 2.13 -5.76
CA TYR A 34 -23.40 3.33 -4.96
C TYR A 34 -23.08 4.59 -5.76
N PRO A 35 -23.48 5.78 -5.26
CA PRO A 35 -23.09 7.06 -5.84
C PRO A 35 -21.56 7.25 -5.76
N ARG A 36 -20.94 7.74 -6.82
CA ARG A 36 -19.52 8.11 -6.83
C ARG A 36 -19.24 9.42 -6.10
N CYS A 37 -20.21 10.35 -6.09
CA CYS A 37 -20.14 11.62 -5.38
C CYS A 37 -21.54 12.20 -5.18
N TYR A 38 -21.61 13.28 -4.41
CA TYR A 38 -22.84 14.00 -4.15
C TYR A 38 -22.70 15.45 -4.59
N THR A 39 -23.78 16.05 -5.05
CA THR A 39 -23.85 17.47 -5.40
C THR A 39 -24.95 18.12 -4.58
N THR A 40 -24.73 19.37 -4.23
CA THR A 40 -25.73 20.23 -3.60
C THR A 40 -26.22 21.27 -4.57
N TYR A 41 -27.39 21.81 -4.33
CA TYR A 41 -27.88 22.96 -5.07
C TYR A 41 -27.42 24.23 -4.32
N PRO A 42 -26.54 25.07 -4.93
CA PRO A 42 -26.03 26.27 -4.29
C PRO A 42 -27.12 27.33 -4.16
N GLU A 43 -26.97 28.24 -3.21
CA GLU A 43 -27.85 29.40 -3.12
C GLU A 43 -27.89 30.16 -4.44
N PRO A 44 -29.07 30.63 -4.90
CA PRO A 44 -29.17 31.42 -6.10
C PRO A 44 -28.41 32.74 -5.99
N ILE A 45 -27.53 33.00 -6.95
CA ILE A 45 -26.76 34.25 -7.08
C ILE A 45 -27.30 35.14 -8.19
N SER A 46 -26.92 36.40 -8.18
CA SER A 46 -27.25 37.36 -9.26
C SER A 46 -26.47 37.04 -10.53
N ILE A 47 -27.03 37.39 -11.68
CA ILE A 47 -26.37 37.22 -12.99
C ILE A 47 -25.02 37.95 -13.06
N SER A 48 -24.89 39.09 -12.36
CA SER A 48 -23.64 39.87 -12.27
C SER A 48 -22.52 39.19 -11.48
N GLU A 49 -22.84 38.23 -10.60
CA GLU A 49 -21.86 37.51 -9.75
C GLU A 49 -21.36 36.21 -10.37
N ILE A 50 -21.84 35.86 -11.56
CA ILE A 50 -21.50 34.61 -12.24
C ILE A 50 -20.01 34.56 -12.58
N LYS A 51 -19.37 33.43 -12.23
CA LYS A 51 -18.01 33.08 -12.65
C LYS A 51 -18.02 31.96 -13.68
N THR A 52 -17.35 32.16 -14.80
CA THR A 52 -17.23 31.13 -15.85
C THR A 52 -16.56 29.86 -15.30
N GLY A 53 -17.13 28.71 -15.61
CA GLY A 53 -16.60 27.40 -15.20
C GLY A 53 -17.04 26.94 -13.80
N GLN A 54 -17.64 27.83 -12.98
CA GLN A 54 -18.15 27.48 -11.66
C GLN A 54 -19.66 27.20 -11.71
N ARG A 55 -20.10 26.03 -11.23
CA ARG A 55 -21.55 25.70 -11.16
C ARG A 55 -22.24 26.67 -10.22
N CYS A 56 -23.34 27.26 -10.70
CA CYS A 56 -24.15 28.20 -9.95
C CYS A 56 -25.63 28.02 -10.23
N SER A 57 -26.45 28.62 -9.39
CA SER A 57 -27.90 28.72 -9.56
C SER A 57 -28.31 30.16 -9.62
N ILE A 58 -29.28 30.47 -10.48
CA ILE A 58 -29.72 31.82 -10.78
C ILE A 58 -31.23 31.84 -10.74
N GLU A 59 -31.83 32.71 -9.93
CA GLU A 59 -33.26 32.97 -9.97
C GLU A 59 -33.51 34.10 -10.99
N ALA A 60 -34.11 33.77 -12.11
CA ALA A 60 -34.31 34.71 -13.21
C ALA A 60 -35.69 34.57 -13.86
N GLU A 61 -36.14 35.64 -14.47
CA GLU A 61 -37.33 35.68 -15.28
C GLU A 61 -36.98 35.32 -16.74
N ILE A 62 -37.89 34.63 -17.45
CA ILE A 62 -37.77 34.40 -18.89
C ILE A 62 -38.00 35.70 -19.63
N ALA A 63 -36.92 36.37 -20.04
CA ALA A 63 -36.95 37.67 -20.67
C ALA A 63 -37.41 37.60 -22.15
N SER A 64 -37.18 36.50 -22.85
CA SER A 64 -37.64 36.29 -24.22
C SER A 64 -38.33 34.95 -24.40
N PRO A 65 -39.26 34.81 -25.36
CA PRO A 65 -39.83 33.52 -25.71
C PRO A 65 -38.75 32.51 -26.06
N ILE A 66 -38.94 31.23 -25.69
CA ILE A 66 -38.00 30.16 -26.06
C ILE A 66 -38.16 29.87 -27.55
N HIS A 67 -37.11 30.15 -28.32
CA HIS A 67 -37.04 29.90 -29.76
C HIS A 67 -36.56 28.48 -30.02
N LEU A 68 -37.30 27.76 -30.89
CA LEU A 68 -36.96 26.43 -31.39
C LEU A 68 -36.38 26.53 -32.80
N LYS A 69 -35.13 26.07 -32.97
CA LYS A 69 -34.47 25.98 -34.30
C LYS A 69 -33.97 24.55 -34.50
N THR A 70 -34.14 24.02 -35.69
CA THR A 70 -33.58 22.72 -36.05
C THR A 70 -32.29 22.91 -36.84
N VAL A 71 -31.18 22.35 -36.36
CA VAL A 71 -29.86 22.42 -36.97
C VAL A 71 -29.32 21.00 -37.12
N ARG A 72 -29.16 20.51 -38.38
CA ARG A 72 -28.61 19.16 -38.68
C ARG A 72 -29.19 18.02 -37.81
N LYS A 73 -30.51 17.87 -37.74
CA LYS A 73 -31.27 16.90 -36.94
C LYS A 73 -31.30 17.15 -35.41
N LEU A 74 -30.61 18.18 -34.87
CA LEU A 74 -30.71 18.58 -33.49
C LEU A 74 -31.75 19.69 -33.32
N LYS A 75 -32.65 19.52 -32.34
CA LYS A 75 -33.61 20.55 -31.95
C LYS A 75 -32.95 21.44 -30.90
N LEU A 76 -32.68 22.69 -31.25
CA LEU A 76 -32.04 23.69 -30.42
C LEU A 76 -33.09 24.63 -29.85
N CYS A 77 -33.22 24.67 -28.52
CA CYS A 77 -34.02 25.66 -27.81
C CYS A 77 -33.09 26.74 -27.26
N THR A 78 -33.38 27.99 -27.52
CA THR A 78 -32.62 29.13 -27.03
C THR A 78 -33.55 30.19 -26.45
N GLY A 79 -33.09 30.86 -25.40
CA GLY A 79 -33.81 31.93 -24.75
C GLY A 79 -32.88 32.88 -24.00
N LEU A 80 -33.49 33.93 -23.47
CA LEU A 80 -32.83 34.92 -22.62
C LEU A 80 -33.52 34.91 -21.28
N ILE A 81 -32.74 34.82 -20.23
CA ILE A 81 -33.20 34.98 -18.84
C ILE A 81 -32.62 36.27 -18.27
N ALA A 82 -33.35 36.93 -17.37
CA ALA A 82 -32.94 38.16 -16.75
C ALA A 82 -33.28 38.24 -15.28
N ASP A 83 -32.43 38.91 -14.53
CA ASP A 83 -32.70 39.37 -13.18
C ASP A 83 -32.49 40.88 -13.11
N VAL A 84 -32.49 41.43 -11.89
CA VAL A 84 -32.27 42.88 -11.65
C VAL A 84 -30.83 43.32 -12.00
N SER A 85 -29.91 42.41 -12.12
CA SER A 85 -28.47 42.66 -12.30
C SER A 85 -27.99 42.49 -13.76
N GLY A 86 -28.75 41.77 -14.59
CA GLY A 86 -28.33 41.55 -15.97
C GLY A 86 -29.18 40.52 -16.75
N GLN A 87 -28.65 40.14 -17.89
CA GLN A 87 -29.26 39.14 -18.77
C GLN A 87 -28.27 38.04 -19.13
N LEU A 88 -28.76 36.81 -19.25
CA LEU A 88 -27.94 35.63 -19.58
C LEU A 88 -28.61 34.78 -20.64
N PHE A 89 -27.83 34.32 -21.62
CA PHE A 89 -28.28 33.39 -22.64
C PHE A 89 -28.41 31.98 -22.09
N VAL A 90 -29.48 31.26 -22.50
CA VAL A 90 -29.70 29.86 -22.12
C VAL A 90 -29.94 29.02 -23.40
N ARG A 91 -29.43 27.82 -23.43
CA ARG A 91 -29.49 26.89 -24.55
C ARG A 91 -29.75 25.46 -24.10
N TRP A 92 -30.71 24.80 -24.79
CA TRP A 92 -31.00 23.37 -24.56
C TRP A 92 -31.02 22.63 -25.90
N PHE A 93 -30.57 21.37 -25.87
CA PHE A 93 -30.61 20.49 -27.03
C PHE A 93 -31.68 19.41 -26.86
N ASN A 94 -32.43 19.12 -27.93
CA ASN A 94 -33.45 18.07 -27.98
C ASN A 94 -34.56 18.15 -26.91
N MET A 95 -34.87 19.36 -26.43
CA MET A 95 -35.94 19.62 -25.45
C MET A 95 -37.04 20.56 -26.01
N PRO A 96 -37.75 20.21 -27.09
CA PRO A 96 -38.72 21.10 -27.74
C PRO A 96 -39.91 21.45 -26.84
N TYR A 97 -40.22 20.64 -25.85
CA TYR A 97 -41.29 20.89 -24.87
C TYR A 97 -41.07 22.13 -24.02
N LEU A 98 -39.80 22.58 -23.85
CA LEU A 98 -39.47 23.76 -23.05
C LEU A 98 -40.14 25.06 -23.58
N ARG A 99 -40.41 25.14 -24.85
CA ARG A 99 -41.17 26.26 -25.46
C ARG A 99 -42.55 26.41 -24.81
N ASN A 100 -43.17 25.30 -24.40
CA ASN A 100 -44.49 25.32 -23.79
C ASN A 100 -44.44 25.42 -22.29
N THR A 101 -43.33 25.00 -21.69
CA THR A 101 -43.14 24.94 -20.23
C THR A 101 -42.58 26.24 -19.65
N LEU A 102 -41.61 26.87 -20.34
CA LEU A 102 -40.96 28.09 -19.91
C LEU A 102 -41.56 29.28 -20.65
N LYS A 103 -42.54 29.93 -20.02
CA LYS A 103 -43.24 31.09 -20.64
C LYS A 103 -42.57 32.40 -20.27
N GLN A 104 -42.55 33.34 -21.20
CA GLN A 104 -42.05 34.69 -20.97
C GLN A 104 -42.78 35.34 -19.78
N GLY A 105 -42.02 36.05 -18.92
CA GLY A 105 -42.53 36.69 -17.71
C GLY A 105 -42.54 35.76 -16.48
N GLU A 106 -42.33 34.44 -16.62
CA GLU A 106 -42.29 33.53 -15.50
C GLU A 106 -40.89 33.49 -14.88
N ARG A 107 -40.85 33.43 -13.53
CA ARG A 107 -39.60 33.22 -12.76
C ARG A 107 -39.33 31.75 -12.51
N TRP A 108 -38.07 31.38 -12.73
CA TRP A 108 -37.55 30.04 -12.55
C TRP A 108 -36.14 30.11 -11.97
N ILE A 109 -35.69 29.06 -11.32
CA ILE A 109 -34.27 28.92 -10.94
C ILE A 109 -33.60 28.01 -11.95
N PHE A 110 -32.47 28.50 -12.52
CA PHE A 110 -31.63 27.81 -13.49
C PHE A 110 -30.33 27.44 -12.84
N THR A 111 -29.97 26.14 -12.89
CA THR A 111 -28.74 25.63 -12.31
C THR A 111 -27.86 25.04 -13.41
N GLY A 112 -26.61 25.47 -13.49
CA GLY A 112 -25.66 24.98 -14.48
C GLY A 112 -24.27 25.61 -14.33
N THR A 113 -23.36 25.23 -15.22
CA THR A 113 -22.01 25.81 -15.29
C THR A 113 -21.98 26.81 -16.43
N PRO A 114 -21.75 28.11 -16.14
CA PRO A 114 -21.67 29.16 -17.17
C PRO A 114 -20.42 28.95 -18.03
N ILE A 115 -20.60 29.06 -19.34
CA ILE A 115 -19.52 28.96 -20.32
C ILE A 115 -19.51 30.20 -21.23
N TYR A 116 -18.34 30.57 -21.71
CA TYR A 116 -18.19 31.61 -22.72
C TYR A 116 -18.11 30.95 -24.10
N LYS A 117 -19.12 31.17 -24.93
CA LYS A 117 -19.21 30.56 -26.26
C LYS A 117 -19.91 31.50 -27.25
N ASP A 118 -19.49 31.49 -28.48
CA ASP A 118 -20.02 32.38 -29.52
C ASP A 118 -19.97 33.87 -29.13
N GLY A 119 -18.92 34.30 -28.40
CA GLY A 119 -18.73 35.68 -27.93
C GLY A 119 -19.67 36.10 -26.79
N ARG A 120 -20.34 35.16 -26.11
CA ARG A 120 -21.33 35.43 -25.07
C ARG A 120 -21.19 34.49 -23.88
N LEU A 121 -21.50 35.00 -22.69
CA LEU A 121 -21.69 34.17 -21.50
C LEU A 121 -23.08 33.49 -21.59
N MET A 122 -23.13 32.18 -21.36
CA MET A 122 -24.37 31.42 -21.45
C MET A 122 -24.39 30.22 -20.52
N LEU A 123 -25.58 29.73 -20.18
CA LEU A 123 -25.81 28.41 -19.62
C LEU A 123 -26.22 27.43 -20.73
N GLU A 124 -25.45 26.35 -20.84
CA GLU A 124 -25.76 25.26 -21.77
C GLU A 124 -26.38 24.10 -21.01
N GLN A 125 -27.56 23.64 -21.42
CA GLN A 125 -28.32 22.57 -20.75
C GLN A 125 -28.63 22.83 -19.25
N PRO A 126 -29.00 24.08 -18.81
CA PRO A 126 -29.28 24.28 -17.41
C PRO A 126 -30.47 23.46 -16.94
N GLU A 127 -30.36 22.92 -15.71
CA GLU A 127 -31.51 22.43 -14.98
C GLU A 127 -32.42 23.61 -14.63
N HIS A 128 -33.70 23.37 -14.55
CA HIS A 128 -34.66 24.44 -14.21
C HIS A 128 -35.78 23.90 -13.33
N CYS A 129 -36.17 24.66 -12.34
CA CYS A 129 -37.30 24.34 -11.46
C CYS A 129 -37.93 25.59 -10.86
N LYS A 130 -39.13 25.47 -10.32
CA LYS A 130 -39.78 26.52 -9.53
C LYS A 130 -39.08 26.67 -8.17
N ARG A 131 -39.14 27.90 -7.62
CA ARG A 131 -38.48 28.29 -6.34
C ARG A 131 -38.81 27.33 -5.20
N GLU A 132 -40.09 26.99 -5.00
CA GLU A 132 -40.54 26.10 -3.92
C GLU A 132 -39.85 24.75 -3.98
N LYS A 133 -39.77 24.18 -5.17
CA LYS A 133 -39.07 22.91 -5.38
C LYS A 133 -37.56 23.05 -5.22
N TYR A 134 -37.00 24.19 -5.60
CA TYR A 134 -35.58 24.44 -5.47
C TYR A 134 -35.15 24.50 -4.00
N LEU A 135 -35.92 25.17 -3.15
CA LEU A 135 -35.63 25.24 -1.72
C LEU A 135 -35.58 23.85 -1.06
N GLN A 136 -36.50 22.95 -1.45
CA GLN A 136 -36.46 21.55 -0.99
C GLN A 136 -35.19 20.82 -1.47
N LEU A 137 -34.70 21.11 -2.69
CA LEU A 137 -33.49 20.49 -3.22
C LEU A 137 -32.20 21.04 -2.60
N MET A 138 -32.19 22.30 -2.16
CA MET A 138 -31.02 22.92 -1.49
C MET A 138 -30.66 22.22 -0.18
N GLU A 139 -31.64 21.70 0.52
CA GLU A 139 -31.47 21.02 1.81
C GLU A 139 -31.04 19.55 1.63
N THR A 140 -30.94 19.05 0.39
CA THR A 140 -30.67 17.64 0.10
C THR A 140 -29.38 17.43 -0.72
N PHE A 141 -28.67 16.38 -0.40
CA PHE A 141 -27.55 15.89 -1.22
C PHE A 141 -28.09 15.06 -2.38
N GLN A 142 -27.70 15.43 -3.59
CA GLN A 142 -28.12 14.70 -4.79
C GLN A 142 -27.04 13.69 -5.20
N PRO A 143 -27.33 12.37 -5.16
CA PRO A 143 -26.35 11.34 -5.53
C PRO A 143 -26.07 11.39 -7.04
N ILE A 144 -24.81 11.24 -7.39
CA ILE A 144 -24.33 11.10 -8.77
C ILE A 144 -23.74 9.70 -8.93
N TYR A 145 -24.38 8.91 -9.79
CA TYR A 145 -24.00 7.51 -10.02
C TYR A 145 -22.99 7.37 -11.18
N PRO A 146 -22.20 6.31 -11.20
CA PRO A 146 -21.53 5.84 -12.41
C PRO A 146 -22.57 5.53 -13.51
N LEU A 147 -22.33 6.00 -14.72
CA LEU A 147 -23.31 5.91 -15.82
C LEU A 147 -22.66 5.32 -17.08
N THR A 148 -23.51 4.74 -17.94
CA THR A 148 -23.14 4.35 -19.32
C THR A 148 -23.82 5.26 -20.34
N THR A 149 -23.31 5.26 -21.57
CA THR A 149 -23.86 6.07 -22.65
C THR A 149 -25.35 5.77 -22.90
N GLY A 150 -26.17 6.79 -22.75
CA GLY A 150 -27.64 6.72 -22.94
C GLY A 150 -28.43 6.50 -21.62
N LEU A 151 -27.78 6.27 -20.49
CA LEU A 151 -28.41 6.20 -19.15
C LEU A 151 -28.24 7.54 -18.44
N SER A 152 -29.33 8.11 -17.91
CA SER A 152 -29.28 9.37 -17.17
C SER A 152 -29.25 9.14 -15.67
N ASN A 153 -28.56 10.03 -14.91
CA ASN A 153 -28.53 9.99 -13.44
C ASN A 153 -29.95 9.99 -12.82
N LYS A 154 -30.84 10.80 -13.39
CA LYS A 154 -32.24 10.88 -12.95
C LYS A 154 -33.00 9.56 -13.14
N THR A 155 -32.66 8.78 -14.17
CA THR A 155 -33.23 7.44 -14.38
C THR A 155 -32.77 6.49 -13.30
N VAL A 156 -31.48 6.51 -12.95
CA VAL A 156 -30.91 5.67 -11.86
C VAL A 156 -31.50 6.08 -10.52
N GLN A 157 -31.57 7.37 -10.21
CA GLN A 157 -32.18 7.86 -8.96
C GLN A 157 -33.63 7.36 -8.78
N LYS A 158 -34.44 7.43 -9.85
CA LYS A 158 -35.82 6.93 -9.83
C LYS A 158 -35.89 5.41 -9.66
N ALA A 159 -34.99 4.70 -10.32
CA ALA A 159 -34.90 3.24 -10.20
C ALA A 159 -34.50 2.83 -8.77
N GLN A 160 -33.54 3.53 -8.16
CA GLN A 160 -33.16 3.34 -6.77
C GLN A 160 -34.33 3.56 -5.81
N ALA A 161 -35.07 4.67 -5.96
CA ALA A 161 -36.21 4.95 -5.11
C ALA A 161 -37.28 3.83 -5.17
N ALA A 162 -37.58 3.33 -6.37
CA ALA A 162 -38.52 2.24 -6.55
C ALA A 162 -37.94 0.87 -6.06
N ALA A 163 -36.63 0.66 -6.18
CA ALA A 163 -35.97 -0.53 -5.68
C ALA A 163 -36.11 -0.65 -4.14
N PHE A 164 -35.94 0.44 -3.41
CA PHE A 164 -36.08 0.47 -1.94
C PHE A 164 -37.52 0.22 -1.44
N GLU A 165 -38.52 0.27 -2.29
CA GLU A 165 -39.89 -0.16 -1.94
C GLU A 165 -40.02 -1.70 -1.92
N MET A 166 -39.19 -2.40 -2.73
CA MET A 166 -39.24 -3.83 -2.96
C MET A 166 -38.15 -4.61 -2.21
N TYR A 167 -37.07 -3.93 -1.85
CA TYR A 167 -35.84 -4.55 -1.33
C TYR A 167 -35.64 -4.24 0.14
N ARG A 168 -35.22 -5.28 0.87
CA ARG A 168 -34.70 -5.18 2.24
C ARG A 168 -33.50 -6.10 2.37
N GLU A 169 -32.40 -5.57 2.87
CA GLU A 169 -31.20 -6.32 3.20
C GLU A 169 -31.39 -7.05 4.54
N GLU A 170 -30.92 -8.29 4.64
CA GLU A 170 -30.89 -9.01 5.91
C GLU A 170 -29.76 -8.46 6.78
N GLU A 171 -30.06 -8.12 8.04
CA GLU A 171 -29.02 -7.70 8.99
C GLU A 171 -28.25 -8.92 9.47
N TYR A 172 -27.01 -9.01 9.10
CA TYR A 172 -26.14 -10.14 9.42
C TYR A 172 -25.15 -9.86 10.56
N LEU A 173 -24.89 -8.57 10.88
CA LEU A 173 -24.06 -8.21 12.01
C LEU A 173 -24.82 -8.37 13.32
N PRO A 174 -24.24 -9.07 14.31
CA PRO A 174 -24.82 -9.11 15.66
C PRO A 174 -24.97 -7.69 16.25
N GLU A 175 -26.02 -7.50 17.01
CA GLU A 175 -26.30 -6.22 17.67
C GLU A 175 -25.18 -5.78 18.60
N THR A 176 -24.50 -6.71 19.26
CA THR A 176 -23.32 -6.46 20.10
C THR A 176 -22.18 -5.80 19.33
N VAL A 177 -21.90 -6.25 18.11
CA VAL A 177 -20.87 -5.68 17.23
C VAL A 177 -21.30 -4.30 16.73
N ARG A 178 -22.57 -4.17 16.29
CA ARG A 178 -23.09 -2.88 15.82
C ARG A 178 -23.02 -1.81 16.90
N ASN A 179 -23.45 -2.13 18.12
CA ASN A 179 -23.43 -1.19 19.25
C ASN A 179 -22.00 -0.85 19.69
N TYR A 180 -21.07 -1.83 19.66
CA TYR A 180 -19.68 -1.60 20.08
C TYR A 180 -18.93 -0.62 19.14
N TYR A 181 -19.18 -0.73 17.82
CA TYR A 181 -18.53 0.11 16.82
C TYR A 181 -19.37 1.30 16.36
N ASP A 182 -20.53 1.51 16.99
CA ASP A 182 -21.50 2.55 16.63
C ASP A 182 -21.82 2.53 15.13
N LEU A 183 -22.42 1.42 14.68
CA LEU A 183 -22.79 1.16 13.29
C LEU A 183 -24.32 1.17 13.15
N GLU A 184 -24.81 1.92 12.19
CA GLU A 184 -26.23 1.93 11.85
C GLU A 184 -26.74 0.57 11.34
N PRO A 185 -28.05 0.29 11.44
CA PRO A 185 -28.67 -0.85 10.76
C PRO A 185 -28.45 -0.77 9.25
N VAL A 186 -28.20 -1.93 8.61
CA VAL A 186 -27.82 -2.00 7.18
C VAL A 186 -28.83 -1.29 6.25
N ASN A 187 -30.12 -1.44 6.50
CA ASN A 187 -31.15 -0.80 5.66
C ASN A 187 -31.21 0.73 5.82
N THR A 188 -30.91 1.24 7.01
CA THR A 188 -30.78 2.68 7.26
C THR A 188 -29.58 3.21 6.49
N ALA A 189 -28.42 2.58 6.64
CA ALA A 189 -27.21 2.98 5.96
C ALA A 189 -27.33 2.93 4.42
N LEU A 190 -27.91 1.85 3.86
CA LEU A 190 -28.17 1.76 2.44
C LEU A 190 -29.06 2.90 1.94
N ARG A 191 -30.12 3.23 2.71
CA ARG A 191 -31.02 4.31 2.34
C ARG A 191 -30.35 5.68 2.39
N GLU A 192 -29.60 5.97 3.45
CA GLU A 192 -28.90 7.23 3.64
C GLU A 192 -27.77 7.44 2.62
N VAL A 193 -27.09 6.39 2.16
CA VAL A 193 -26.11 6.50 1.06
C VAL A 193 -26.79 6.90 -0.25
N HIS A 194 -28.01 6.46 -0.53
CA HIS A 194 -28.74 6.81 -1.76
C HIS A 194 -29.59 8.08 -1.65
N PHE A 195 -30.10 8.38 -0.47
CA PHE A 195 -31.02 9.48 -0.18
C PHE A 195 -30.62 10.19 1.12
N PRO A 196 -29.45 10.86 1.15
CA PRO A 196 -28.93 11.45 2.38
C PRO A 196 -29.87 12.52 2.94
N THR A 197 -30.17 12.41 4.23
CA THR A 197 -30.97 13.40 4.98
C THR A 197 -30.10 14.49 5.59
N GLY A 198 -28.78 14.25 5.71
CA GLY A 198 -27.80 15.22 6.22
C GLY A 198 -26.35 14.73 6.06
N THR A 199 -25.38 15.60 6.30
CA THR A 199 -23.96 15.27 6.18
C THR A 199 -23.54 14.22 7.20
N GLU A 200 -24.01 14.33 8.43
CA GLU A 200 -23.68 13.43 9.54
C GLU A 200 -24.22 12.02 9.25
N HIS A 201 -25.51 11.90 8.92
CA HIS A 201 -26.12 10.61 8.56
C HIS A 201 -25.46 9.96 7.34
N LEU A 202 -25.05 10.76 6.35
CA LEU A 202 -24.31 10.24 5.20
C LEU A 202 -22.93 9.69 5.61
N MET A 203 -22.25 10.33 6.56
CA MET A 203 -20.95 9.85 7.05
C MET A 203 -21.11 8.55 7.84
N GLU A 204 -22.11 8.46 8.71
CA GLU A 204 -22.42 7.24 9.48
C GLU A 204 -22.82 6.08 8.54
N ALA A 205 -23.67 6.36 7.57
CA ALA A 205 -24.07 5.39 6.56
C ALA A 205 -22.86 4.88 5.74
N LYS A 206 -21.98 5.77 5.29
CA LYS A 206 -20.73 5.36 4.62
C LYS A 206 -19.84 4.53 5.52
N LYS A 207 -19.66 4.92 6.79
CA LYS A 207 -18.91 4.15 7.78
C LYS A 207 -19.43 2.72 7.85
N ARG A 208 -20.75 2.54 7.92
CA ARG A 208 -21.38 1.21 7.96
C ARG A 208 -21.11 0.41 6.69
N ILE A 209 -21.34 0.96 5.50
CA ILE A 209 -21.15 0.22 4.24
C ILE A 209 -19.68 -0.16 4.03
N ILE A 210 -18.75 0.75 4.33
CA ILE A 210 -17.30 0.48 4.25
C ILE A 210 -16.89 -0.61 5.25
N PHE A 211 -17.44 -0.56 6.47
CA PHE A 211 -17.23 -1.62 7.46
C PHE A 211 -17.74 -2.97 6.94
N ASP A 212 -18.89 -3.01 6.32
CA ASP A 212 -19.48 -4.23 5.76
C ASP A 212 -18.61 -4.81 4.65
N GLU A 213 -18.06 -3.99 3.77
CA GLU A 213 -17.13 -4.43 2.71
C GLU A 213 -15.89 -5.09 3.30
N PHE A 214 -15.25 -4.45 4.28
CA PHE A 214 -14.05 -4.97 4.93
C PHE A 214 -14.35 -6.20 5.81
N PHE A 215 -15.46 -6.19 6.52
CA PHE A 215 -15.85 -7.32 7.36
C PHE A 215 -16.11 -8.58 6.54
N ARG A 216 -16.83 -8.46 5.43
CA ARG A 216 -17.07 -9.58 4.49
C ARG A 216 -15.77 -10.08 3.89
N PHE A 217 -14.87 -9.17 3.52
CA PHE A 217 -13.54 -9.53 3.01
C PHE A 217 -12.74 -10.33 4.03
N PHE A 218 -12.63 -9.85 5.27
CA PHE A 218 -11.92 -10.57 6.33
C PHE A 218 -12.59 -11.90 6.72
N SER A 219 -13.90 -11.94 6.71
CA SER A 219 -14.65 -13.18 6.96
C SER A 219 -14.38 -14.24 5.91
N ALA A 220 -14.24 -13.85 4.64
CA ALA A 220 -13.90 -14.77 3.56
C ALA A 220 -12.45 -15.28 3.68
N LEU A 221 -11.50 -14.40 4.03
CA LEU A 221 -10.11 -14.81 4.31
C LEU A 221 -10.02 -15.80 5.48
N GLU A 222 -10.85 -15.61 6.52
CA GLU A 222 -10.88 -16.52 7.67
C GLU A 222 -11.34 -17.93 7.27
N LEU A 223 -12.31 -18.05 6.37
CA LEU A 223 -12.75 -19.35 5.86
C LEU A 223 -11.71 -20.09 5.01
N VAL A 224 -10.85 -19.35 4.31
CA VAL A 224 -9.71 -19.95 3.60
C VAL A 224 -8.70 -20.48 4.62
N LYS A 225 -8.43 -19.70 5.67
CA LYS A 225 -7.50 -20.05 6.75
C LYS A 225 -7.98 -21.28 7.55
N ASP A 226 -9.27 -21.38 7.86
CA ASP A 226 -9.83 -22.54 8.59
C ASP A 226 -9.73 -23.87 7.79
N ARG A 227 -9.45 -23.81 6.49
CA ARG A 227 -9.19 -25.00 5.65
C ARG A 227 -7.72 -25.44 5.70
N GLU A 228 -6.80 -24.55 6.05
CA GLU A 228 -5.41 -24.88 6.34
C GLU A 228 -5.35 -25.25 7.83
N GLU A 229 -5.05 -26.51 8.16
CA GLU A 229 -4.86 -26.95 9.54
C GLU A 229 -3.79 -26.10 10.19
N GLN A 230 -4.15 -25.38 11.25
CA GLN A 230 -3.16 -24.61 12.02
C GLN A 230 -2.14 -25.59 12.61
N ALA A 231 -0.86 -25.36 12.34
CA ALA A 231 0.22 -26.20 12.82
C ALA A 231 0.30 -26.20 14.35
N LEU A 232 0.24 -27.38 14.95
CA LEU A 232 0.40 -27.53 16.41
C LEU A 232 1.84 -27.25 16.81
N ASN A 233 2.03 -26.67 17.98
CA ASN A 233 3.36 -26.49 18.55
C ASN A 233 3.92 -27.83 19.03
N HIS A 234 4.92 -28.36 18.33
CA HIS A 234 5.68 -29.54 18.70
C HIS A 234 6.97 -29.20 19.46
N TYR A 235 7.34 -27.93 19.53
CA TYR A 235 8.63 -27.45 20.04
C TYR A 235 8.45 -26.36 21.08
N ILE A 236 8.36 -26.72 22.34
CA ILE A 236 8.35 -25.75 23.43
C ILE A 236 9.76 -25.23 23.65
N ILE A 237 9.97 -23.93 23.47
CA ILE A 237 11.27 -23.26 23.59
C ILE A 237 11.25 -22.28 24.77
N PRO A 238 11.78 -22.65 25.91
CA PRO A 238 11.84 -21.76 27.08
C PRO A 238 12.90 -20.67 26.87
N MET A 239 12.55 -19.43 27.14
CA MET A 239 13.47 -18.29 27.13
C MET A 239 13.82 -17.91 28.58
N GLU A 240 14.65 -18.75 29.22
CA GLU A 240 14.99 -18.66 30.62
C GLU A 240 16.31 -17.88 30.90
N GLU A 241 16.88 -18.06 32.08
CA GLU A 241 18.02 -17.33 32.60
C GLU A 241 19.25 -17.29 31.66
N PRO A 242 19.64 -18.37 30.94
CA PRO A 242 20.75 -18.30 29.99
C PRO A 242 20.54 -17.31 28.84
N VAL A 243 19.30 -17.19 28.34
CA VAL A 243 18.95 -16.23 27.29
C VAL A 243 19.00 -14.79 27.82
N LYS A 244 18.56 -14.57 29.06
CA LYS A 244 18.65 -13.24 29.70
C LYS A 244 20.10 -12.82 29.87
N ARG A 245 20.98 -13.72 30.35
CA ARG A 245 22.42 -13.46 30.46
C ARG A 245 23.07 -13.15 29.13
N PHE A 246 22.67 -13.84 28.06
CA PHE A 246 23.13 -13.51 26.71
C PHE A 246 22.75 -12.08 26.33
N VAL A 247 21.50 -11.68 26.55
CA VAL A 247 21.00 -10.33 26.24
C VAL A 247 21.73 -9.26 27.07
N GLU A 248 22.01 -9.53 28.37
CA GLU A 248 22.73 -8.61 29.27
C GLU A 248 24.19 -8.42 28.86
N ASN A 249 24.83 -9.46 28.29
CA ASN A 249 26.22 -9.43 27.84
C ASN A 249 26.41 -8.93 26.41
N LEU A 250 25.33 -8.48 25.72
CA LEU A 250 25.48 -7.86 24.44
C LEU A 250 26.28 -6.55 24.50
N PRO A 251 27.07 -6.19 23.46
CA PRO A 251 27.91 -5.00 23.47
C PRO A 251 27.10 -3.67 23.42
N TYR A 252 25.79 -3.77 23.42
CA TYR A 252 24.85 -2.66 23.46
C TYR A 252 23.52 -3.09 24.08
N PRO A 253 22.81 -2.20 24.78
CA PRO A 253 21.52 -2.52 25.37
C PRO A 253 20.44 -2.64 24.27
N LEU A 254 19.49 -3.55 24.47
CA LEU A 254 18.33 -3.67 23.61
C LEU A 254 17.37 -2.49 23.81
N THR A 255 16.74 -2.04 22.72
CA THR A 255 15.67 -1.03 22.75
C THR A 255 14.39 -1.58 23.40
N GLY A 256 13.47 -0.70 23.77
CA GLY A 256 12.16 -1.07 24.29
C GLY A 256 11.38 -1.95 23.31
N ALA A 257 11.39 -1.58 22.01
CA ALA A 257 10.75 -2.33 20.95
C ALA A 257 11.35 -3.74 20.77
N GLN A 258 12.68 -3.89 20.82
CA GLN A 258 13.34 -5.20 20.75
C GLN A 258 12.95 -6.11 21.92
N LYS A 259 12.93 -5.58 23.15
CA LYS A 259 12.50 -6.32 24.35
C LYS A 259 11.04 -6.75 24.25
N LYS A 260 10.17 -5.87 23.75
CA LYS A 260 8.75 -6.18 23.53
C LYS A 260 8.60 -7.36 22.57
N VAL A 261 9.26 -7.31 21.41
CA VAL A 261 9.19 -8.38 20.40
C VAL A 261 9.74 -9.70 20.94
N LEU A 262 10.85 -9.69 21.67
CA LEU A 262 11.38 -10.90 22.32
C LEU A 262 10.39 -11.50 23.33
N ASN A 263 9.61 -10.66 24.00
CA ASN A 263 8.58 -11.13 24.91
C ASN A 263 7.37 -11.73 24.17
N GLU A 264 6.98 -11.16 23.02
CA GLU A 264 5.96 -11.72 22.12
C GLU A 264 6.40 -13.09 21.59
N ILE A 265 7.64 -13.23 21.09
CA ILE A 265 8.21 -14.50 20.62
C ILE A 265 8.26 -15.53 21.78
N ARG A 266 8.59 -15.11 22.99
CA ARG A 266 8.58 -15.98 24.17
C ARG A 266 7.20 -16.55 24.47
N GLN A 267 6.16 -15.75 24.31
CA GLN A 267 4.76 -16.19 24.46
C GLN A 267 4.41 -17.22 23.40
N ASP A 268 4.70 -16.93 22.12
CA ASP A 268 4.43 -17.85 21.01
C ASP A 268 5.15 -19.20 21.19
N PHE A 269 6.39 -19.20 21.65
CA PHE A 269 7.17 -20.42 21.90
C PHE A 269 6.56 -21.31 22.99
N SER A 270 5.70 -20.75 23.83
CA SER A 270 5.00 -21.46 24.91
C SER A 270 3.53 -21.72 24.58
N ASP A 271 3.04 -21.27 23.44
CA ASP A 271 1.64 -21.44 23.02
C ASP A 271 1.39 -22.87 22.50
N THR A 272 0.13 -23.21 22.35
CA THR A 272 -0.32 -24.50 21.78
C THR A 272 -0.14 -24.59 20.27
N MET A 273 0.01 -23.45 19.60
CA MET A 273 0.18 -23.36 18.15
C MET A 273 1.62 -22.98 17.80
N ALA A 274 2.12 -23.48 16.67
CA ALA A 274 3.42 -23.08 16.16
C ALA A 274 3.44 -21.60 15.80
N MET A 275 4.48 -20.88 16.22
CA MET A 275 4.64 -19.46 15.90
C MET A 275 4.73 -19.25 14.37
N ASN A 276 3.97 -18.32 13.84
CA ASN A 276 4.12 -17.82 12.47
C ASN A 276 4.08 -16.28 12.51
N ARG A 277 5.25 -15.64 12.64
CA ARG A 277 5.36 -14.21 12.99
C ARG A 277 6.16 -13.41 11.97
N LEU A 278 5.64 -12.22 11.61
CA LEU A 278 6.34 -11.21 10.82
C LEU A 278 6.98 -10.17 11.76
N LEU A 279 8.30 -10.07 11.72
CA LEU A 279 9.07 -9.02 12.37
C LEU A 279 9.36 -7.89 11.40
N GLN A 280 8.66 -6.80 11.54
CA GLN A 280 8.79 -5.63 10.71
C GLN A 280 9.53 -4.51 11.42
N GLY A 281 10.44 -3.85 10.74
CA GLY A 281 11.18 -2.72 11.29
C GLY A 281 12.11 -2.13 10.26
N ASP A 282 12.47 -0.88 10.46
CA ASP A 282 13.33 -0.15 9.54
C ASP A 282 14.73 -0.78 9.41
N VAL A 283 15.47 -0.39 8.37
CA VAL A 283 16.84 -0.82 8.16
C VAL A 283 17.68 -0.39 9.37
N GLY A 284 18.30 -1.40 10.03
CA GLY A 284 19.14 -1.17 11.21
C GLY A 284 18.41 -0.98 12.54
N SER A 285 17.11 -1.29 12.62
CA SER A 285 16.37 -1.37 13.88
C SER A 285 16.84 -2.54 14.78
N GLY A 286 17.68 -3.45 14.23
CA GLY A 286 18.24 -4.58 14.96
C GLY A 286 17.38 -5.85 14.93
N LYS A 287 16.65 -6.11 13.86
CA LYS A 287 15.89 -7.36 13.65
C LYS A 287 16.74 -8.61 13.82
N THR A 288 17.97 -8.56 13.30
CA THR A 288 18.92 -9.68 13.35
C THR A 288 19.24 -10.13 14.78
N ILE A 289 19.40 -9.19 15.74
CA ILE A 289 19.70 -9.58 17.13
C ILE A 289 18.51 -10.22 17.83
N VAL A 290 17.28 -9.82 17.47
CA VAL A 290 16.05 -10.47 17.95
C VAL A 290 15.99 -11.91 17.42
N ALA A 291 16.18 -12.11 16.11
CA ALA A 291 16.24 -13.44 15.50
C ALA A 291 17.35 -14.31 16.10
N MET A 292 18.56 -13.76 16.28
CA MET A 292 19.69 -14.47 16.89
C MET A 292 19.37 -14.92 18.32
N THR A 293 18.74 -14.05 19.13
CA THR A 293 18.36 -14.38 20.50
C THR A 293 17.32 -15.50 20.54
N ALA A 294 16.34 -15.48 19.64
CA ALA A 294 15.34 -16.53 19.52
C ALA A 294 15.94 -17.86 19.02
N MET A 295 16.85 -17.83 18.05
CA MET A 295 17.59 -19.01 17.58
C MET A 295 18.48 -19.60 18.68
N TYR A 296 19.13 -18.75 19.46
CA TYR A 296 19.91 -19.20 20.63
C TYR A 296 19.02 -19.91 21.66
N ALA A 297 17.83 -19.39 21.94
CA ALA A 297 16.86 -20.04 22.80
C ALA A 297 16.45 -21.43 22.28
N ALA A 298 16.22 -21.57 20.99
CA ALA A 298 15.89 -22.86 20.38
C ALA A 298 17.04 -23.88 20.55
N VAL A 299 18.29 -23.46 20.39
CA VAL A 299 19.45 -24.31 20.55
C VAL A 299 19.62 -24.72 22.02
N LEU A 300 19.39 -23.82 22.96
CA LEU A 300 19.44 -24.16 24.41
C LEU A 300 18.37 -25.18 24.81
N ALA A 301 17.23 -25.19 24.11
CA ALA A 301 16.17 -26.19 24.28
C ALA A 301 16.50 -27.55 23.64
N GLY A 302 17.66 -27.70 23.00
CA GLY A 302 18.09 -28.93 22.33
C GLY A 302 17.63 -29.08 20.88
N TYR A 303 17.19 -28.02 20.26
CA TYR A 303 16.70 -27.99 18.87
C TYR A 303 17.67 -27.33 17.91
N GLN A 304 17.45 -27.56 16.63
CA GLN A 304 18.16 -26.84 15.57
C GLN A 304 17.35 -25.64 15.08
N ALA A 305 18.08 -24.61 14.61
CA ALA A 305 17.49 -23.45 13.97
C ALA A 305 18.15 -23.17 12.61
N ALA A 306 17.39 -22.57 11.68
CA ALA A 306 17.92 -22.22 10.36
C ALA A 306 17.52 -20.80 9.94
N LEU A 307 18.47 -20.08 9.29
CA LEU A 307 18.25 -18.75 8.76
C LEU A 307 18.50 -18.72 7.24
N MET A 308 17.53 -18.27 6.50
CA MET A 308 17.62 -18.07 5.04
C MET A 308 17.71 -16.60 4.69
N ALA A 309 18.76 -16.22 3.97
CA ALA A 309 18.97 -14.87 3.43
C ALA A 309 18.88 -14.85 1.91
N PRO A 310 18.46 -13.74 1.28
CA PRO A 310 18.24 -13.67 -0.17
C PRO A 310 19.51 -13.70 -1.00
N THR A 311 20.65 -13.33 -0.42
CA THR A 311 21.94 -13.29 -1.13
C THR A 311 23.05 -13.95 -0.32
N GLU A 312 24.10 -14.42 -1.02
CA GLU A 312 25.26 -15.04 -0.36
C GLU A 312 25.99 -14.04 0.55
N VAL A 313 26.10 -12.80 0.10
CA VAL A 313 26.74 -11.72 0.88
C VAL A 313 26.02 -11.47 2.21
N LEU A 314 24.68 -11.44 2.19
CA LEU A 314 23.90 -11.24 3.42
C LEU A 314 23.95 -12.47 4.32
N ALA A 315 23.95 -13.68 3.72
CA ALA A 315 24.13 -14.93 4.47
C ALA A 315 25.51 -14.96 5.17
N GLU A 316 26.58 -14.58 4.47
CA GLU A 316 27.93 -14.47 5.04
C GLU A 316 27.97 -13.45 6.19
N GLN A 317 27.37 -12.28 6.01
CA GLN A 317 27.30 -11.25 7.04
C GLN A 317 26.55 -11.75 8.30
N HIS A 318 25.41 -12.44 8.13
CA HIS A 318 24.71 -13.06 9.25
C HIS A 318 25.61 -14.11 9.92
N TYR A 319 26.24 -14.98 9.12
CA TYR A 319 27.12 -16.02 9.64
C TYR A 319 28.24 -15.43 10.52
N GLN A 320 28.97 -14.42 10.03
CA GLN A 320 30.03 -13.77 10.78
C GLN A 320 29.54 -13.16 12.09
N ASN A 321 28.36 -12.52 12.08
CA ASN A 321 27.79 -11.94 13.29
C ASN A 321 27.36 -13.02 14.30
N PHE A 322 26.80 -14.14 13.82
CA PHE A 322 26.40 -15.25 14.67
C PHE A 322 27.62 -15.97 15.27
N VAL A 323 28.63 -16.27 14.47
CA VAL A 323 29.90 -16.86 14.95
C VAL A 323 30.51 -15.98 16.02
N LYS A 324 30.61 -14.68 15.79
CA LYS A 324 31.20 -13.72 16.74
C LYS A 324 30.53 -13.75 18.11
N LEU A 325 29.21 -13.86 18.18
CA LEU A 325 28.46 -13.75 19.43
C LEU A 325 28.12 -15.12 20.05
N LEU A 326 27.92 -16.18 19.24
CA LEU A 326 27.43 -17.48 19.74
C LEU A 326 28.52 -18.55 19.84
N SER A 327 29.57 -18.51 19.00
CA SER A 327 30.66 -19.51 19.14
C SER A 327 31.40 -19.48 20.48
N PRO A 328 31.60 -18.30 21.13
CA PRO A 328 32.14 -18.27 22.48
C PRO A 328 31.27 -18.96 23.53
N LEU A 329 29.98 -19.17 23.23
CA LEU A 329 29.00 -19.87 24.05
C LEU A 329 28.91 -21.38 23.73
N GLY A 330 29.78 -21.87 22.83
CA GLY A 330 29.82 -23.28 22.45
C GLY A 330 28.78 -23.68 21.37
N ILE A 331 28.16 -22.70 20.68
CA ILE A 331 27.17 -22.97 19.65
C ILE A 331 27.85 -23.14 18.29
N THR A 332 27.55 -24.26 17.61
CA THR A 332 28.04 -24.55 16.24
C THR A 332 27.17 -23.92 15.18
N VAL A 333 27.73 -22.95 14.47
CA VAL A 333 27.08 -22.24 13.36
C VAL A 333 27.76 -22.62 12.04
N ALA A 334 27.00 -22.92 10.99
CA ALA A 334 27.55 -23.21 9.67
C ALA A 334 26.88 -22.35 8.57
N LEU A 335 27.62 -22.16 7.47
CA LEU A 335 27.18 -21.40 6.29
C LEU A 335 27.03 -22.32 5.08
N LEU A 336 25.86 -22.31 4.43
CA LEU A 336 25.59 -23.06 3.23
C LEU A 336 25.06 -22.16 2.11
N THR A 337 25.87 -21.95 1.09
CA THR A 337 25.55 -21.09 -0.07
C THR A 337 25.73 -21.83 -1.40
N GLY A 338 25.37 -21.18 -2.50
CA GLY A 338 25.62 -21.69 -3.85
C GLY A 338 27.12 -21.89 -4.12
N SER A 339 27.96 -20.97 -3.65
CA SER A 339 29.43 -20.95 -3.85
C SER A 339 30.20 -21.90 -2.92
N THR A 340 29.59 -22.48 -1.86
CA THR A 340 30.25 -23.45 -0.97
C THR A 340 30.77 -24.65 -1.76
N LYS A 341 32.01 -25.07 -1.53
CA LYS A 341 32.67 -26.16 -2.28
C LYS A 341 31.98 -27.50 -2.07
N ALA A 342 31.97 -28.37 -3.08
CA ALA A 342 31.22 -29.62 -3.05
C ALA A 342 31.59 -30.57 -1.88
N LYS A 343 32.85 -30.60 -1.46
CA LYS A 343 33.30 -31.38 -0.30
C LYS A 343 32.70 -30.81 0.99
N GLU A 344 32.83 -29.52 1.19
CA GLU A 344 32.32 -28.80 2.35
C GLU A 344 30.78 -28.88 2.44
N LYS A 345 30.07 -28.77 1.30
CA LYS A 345 28.61 -28.98 1.25
C LYS A 345 28.20 -30.36 1.80
N ARG A 346 28.95 -31.41 1.46
CA ARG A 346 28.65 -32.76 1.97
C ARG A 346 28.89 -32.87 3.47
N GLU A 347 29.99 -32.28 3.98
CA GLU A 347 30.32 -32.26 5.38
C GLU A 347 29.27 -31.49 6.19
N ILE A 348 28.87 -30.29 5.73
CA ILE A 348 27.81 -29.48 6.37
C ILE A 348 26.47 -30.21 6.39
N LYS A 349 26.06 -30.82 5.26
CA LYS A 349 24.81 -31.58 5.18
C LYS A 349 24.78 -32.78 6.12
N ALA A 350 25.90 -33.52 6.22
CA ALA A 350 26.02 -34.65 7.14
C ALA A 350 25.97 -34.20 8.60
N ALA A 351 26.70 -33.15 8.96
CA ALA A 351 26.73 -32.60 10.31
C ALA A 351 25.38 -31.93 10.70
N CYS A 352 24.64 -31.40 9.74
CA CYS A 352 23.29 -30.90 9.96
C CYS A 352 22.30 -32.05 10.24
N ALA A 353 22.37 -33.13 9.48
CA ALA A 353 21.54 -34.32 9.66
C ALA A 353 21.83 -35.10 10.95
N SER A 354 23.05 -34.99 11.50
CA SER A 354 23.43 -35.59 12.80
C SER A 354 23.15 -34.71 14.01
N GLY A 355 22.68 -33.46 13.83
CA GLY A 355 22.45 -32.50 14.92
C GLY A 355 23.72 -31.79 15.42
N GLU A 356 24.90 -32.10 14.85
CA GLU A 356 26.17 -31.46 15.22
C GLU A 356 26.18 -29.95 14.89
N ILE A 357 25.60 -29.56 13.77
CA ILE A 357 25.32 -28.16 13.42
C ILE A 357 23.99 -27.75 14.06
N GLN A 358 24.05 -26.81 14.99
CA GLN A 358 22.90 -26.32 15.73
C GLN A 358 22.20 -25.16 15.02
N ILE A 359 22.96 -24.31 14.32
CA ILE A 359 22.43 -23.21 13.51
C ILE A 359 22.97 -23.26 12.10
N LEU A 360 22.08 -23.40 11.11
CA LEU A 360 22.44 -23.33 9.71
C LEU A 360 22.00 -21.99 9.09
N ILE A 361 22.95 -21.26 8.54
CA ILE A 361 22.69 -20.00 7.83
C ILE A 361 22.99 -20.22 6.35
N GLY A 362 22.19 -19.67 5.43
CA GLY A 362 22.49 -19.79 4.01
C GLY A 362 21.50 -19.08 3.14
N THR A 363 21.60 -19.37 1.83
CA THR A 363 20.67 -18.89 0.82
C THR A 363 19.61 -19.99 0.52
N HIS A 364 18.97 -19.95 -0.64
CA HIS A 364 18.10 -21.04 -1.11
C HIS A 364 18.75 -22.45 -1.08
N ALA A 365 20.06 -22.54 -0.88
CA ALA A 365 20.77 -23.80 -0.71
C ALA A 365 20.27 -24.58 0.54
N VAL A 366 19.80 -23.88 1.56
CA VAL A 366 19.28 -24.47 2.83
C VAL A 366 17.98 -25.27 2.60
N ILE A 367 17.18 -24.88 1.62
CA ILE A 367 15.89 -25.54 1.32
C ILE A 367 15.98 -26.67 0.31
N GLN A 368 17.18 -26.97 -0.24
CA GLN A 368 17.36 -28.06 -1.19
C GLN A 368 17.00 -29.42 -0.57
N ASP A 369 16.44 -30.34 -1.36
CA ASP A 369 15.89 -31.61 -0.87
C ASP A 369 16.92 -32.47 -0.14
N ASP A 370 18.19 -32.35 -0.51
CA ASP A 370 19.30 -33.10 0.09
C ASP A 370 19.87 -32.50 1.38
N VAL A 371 19.27 -31.41 1.90
CA VAL A 371 19.56 -30.87 3.23
C VAL A 371 18.53 -31.43 4.22
N ALA A 372 18.98 -32.22 5.17
CA ALA A 372 18.15 -32.76 6.24
C ALA A 372 18.60 -32.20 7.58
N PHE A 373 17.67 -32.06 8.51
CA PHE A 373 17.89 -31.67 9.90
C PHE A 373 17.48 -32.81 10.81
N ASP A 374 18.15 -32.95 11.93
CA ASP A 374 17.78 -33.91 12.97
C ASP A 374 16.50 -33.46 13.71
N ASN A 375 16.48 -32.20 14.16
CA ASN A 375 15.35 -31.67 14.94
C ASN A 375 15.19 -30.14 14.74
N LEU A 376 14.72 -29.72 13.55
CA LEU A 376 14.54 -28.31 13.19
C LEU A 376 13.27 -27.75 13.82
N ALA A 377 13.41 -26.88 14.82
CA ALA A 377 12.30 -26.27 15.54
C ALA A 377 12.02 -24.81 15.16
N PHE A 378 13.02 -24.10 14.65
CA PHE A 378 12.89 -22.66 14.39
C PHE A 378 13.50 -22.24 13.06
N ILE A 379 12.71 -21.55 12.26
CA ILE A 379 13.08 -21.06 10.93
C ILE A 379 13.00 -19.54 10.90
N VAL A 380 14.03 -18.89 10.38
CA VAL A 380 14.07 -17.46 10.14
C VAL A 380 14.25 -17.20 8.65
N THR A 381 13.43 -16.32 8.07
CA THR A 381 13.60 -15.84 6.70
C THR A 381 13.81 -14.33 6.72
N ASP A 382 14.88 -13.85 6.07
CA ASP A 382 15.17 -12.43 5.95
C ASP A 382 14.75 -11.90 4.58
N GLU A 383 14.17 -10.67 4.53
CA GLU A 383 13.70 -10.00 3.30
C GLU A 383 12.69 -10.84 2.48
N GLN A 384 11.58 -11.23 3.11
CA GLN A 384 10.58 -12.16 2.56
C GLN A 384 10.10 -11.81 1.14
N HIS A 385 9.97 -10.52 0.80
CA HIS A 385 9.46 -10.10 -0.51
C HIS A 385 10.30 -10.59 -1.71
N ARG A 386 11.49 -11.13 -1.45
CA ARG A 386 12.40 -11.72 -2.45
C ARG A 386 12.27 -13.24 -2.59
N PHE A 387 11.44 -13.87 -1.76
CA PHE A 387 11.19 -15.31 -1.79
C PHE A 387 9.75 -15.59 -2.27
N GLY A 388 9.60 -16.57 -3.16
CA GLY A 388 8.28 -17.05 -3.57
C GLY A 388 7.60 -17.89 -2.47
N VAL A 389 6.27 -17.97 -2.49
CA VAL A 389 5.47 -18.81 -1.57
C VAL A 389 5.97 -20.25 -1.55
N LYS A 390 6.29 -20.84 -2.71
CA LYS A 390 6.81 -22.20 -2.82
C LYS A 390 8.12 -22.44 -2.07
N GLN A 391 8.98 -21.42 -1.96
CA GLN A 391 10.25 -21.55 -1.24
C GLN A 391 10.03 -21.56 0.27
N ARG A 392 9.09 -20.76 0.77
CA ARG A 392 8.67 -20.76 2.17
C ARG A 392 8.10 -22.13 2.56
N ASP A 393 7.16 -22.64 1.77
CA ASP A 393 6.55 -23.95 1.99
C ASP A 393 7.58 -25.10 1.99
N ALA A 394 8.55 -25.03 1.08
CA ALA A 394 9.64 -25.99 1.04
C ALA A 394 10.52 -25.93 2.30
N PHE A 395 10.72 -24.71 2.85
CA PHE A 395 11.48 -24.54 4.08
C PHE A 395 10.73 -25.05 5.32
N MET A 396 9.43 -24.76 5.42
CA MET A 396 8.57 -25.25 6.51
C MET A 396 8.54 -26.80 6.55
N LYS A 397 8.54 -27.45 5.39
CA LYS A 397 8.57 -28.92 5.28
C LYS A 397 9.87 -29.58 5.74
N LYS A 398 10.92 -28.83 6.08
CA LYS A 398 12.18 -29.36 6.62
C LYS A 398 12.09 -29.76 8.10
N GLY A 399 11.10 -29.26 8.84
CA GLY A 399 10.79 -29.64 10.21
C GLY A 399 9.35 -30.17 10.32
N LYS A 400 8.97 -30.62 11.51
CA LYS A 400 7.59 -30.99 11.81
C LYS A 400 6.89 -29.78 12.43
N ASP A 401 6.29 -28.93 11.57
CA ASP A 401 5.65 -27.68 11.96
C ASP A 401 6.56 -26.74 12.81
N PRO A 402 7.72 -26.33 12.27
CA PRO A 402 8.64 -25.49 13.01
C PRO A 402 8.04 -24.10 13.24
N HIS A 403 8.46 -23.43 14.30
CA HIS A 403 8.19 -22.00 14.46
C HIS A 403 8.83 -21.19 13.33
N VAL A 404 8.13 -20.21 12.81
CA VAL A 404 8.58 -19.36 11.70
C VAL A 404 8.64 -17.90 12.10
N LEU A 405 9.78 -17.27 11.88
CA LEU A 405 9.98 -15.82 11.97
C LEU A 405 10.37 -15.26 10.62
N VAL A 406 9.53 -14.41 10.12
CA VAL A 406 9.78 -13.68 8.86
C VAL A 406 10.26 -12.28 9.20
N MET A 407 11.40 -11.86 8.64
CA MET A 407 11.90 -10.50 8.82
C MET A 407 11.70 -9.67 7.55
N SER A 408 11.29 -8.41 7.71
CA SER A 408 11.20 -7.44 6.61
C SER A 408 11.80 -6.10 7.00
N ALA A 409 12.67 -5.57 6.12
CA ALA A 409 13.20 -4.21 6.25
C ALA A 409 12.36 -3.18 5.48
N THR A 410 11.40 -3.63 4.67
CA THR A 410 10.42 -2.72 4.09
C THR A 410 9.35 -2.42 5.12
N PRO A 411 9.21 -1.17 5.56
CA PRO A 411 8.05 -0.78 6.32
C PRO A 411 6.81 -0.92 5.43
N ILE A 412 5.95 -1.87 5.76
CA ILE A 412 4.66 -2.01 5.09
C ILE A 412 3.67 -1.25 5.95
N PRO A 413 2.86 -0.35 5.39
CA PRO A 413 1.82 0.32 6.13
C PRO A 413 1.00 -0.68 6.93
N ARG A 414 0.71 -0.33 8.19
CA ARG A 414 0.05 -1.24 9.14
C ARG A 414 -1.26 -1.81 8.59
N THR A 415 -1.98 -1.00 7.83
CA THR A 415 -3.22 -1.37 7.15
C THR A 415 -3.03 -2.46 6.10
N LEU A 416 -1.99 -2.34 5.28
CA LEU A 416 -1.63 -3.38 4.31
C LEU A 416 -1.09 -4.64 5.01
N GLY A 417 -0.37 -4.47 6.10
CA GLY A 417 0.12 -5.58 6.91
C GLY A 417 -1.02 -6.49 7.40
N ILE A 418 -2.12 -5.91 7.84
CA ILE A 418 -3.32 -6.65 8.27
C ILE A 418 -3.92 -7.48 7.13
N ILE A 419 -3.86 -7.00 5.89
CA ILE A 419 -4.44 -7.69 4.72
C ILE A 419 -3.49 -8.74 4.16
N LEU A 420 -2.21 -8.36 3.96
CA LEU A 420 -1.23 -9.21 3.27
C LEU A 420 -0.70 -10.35 4.13
N TYR A 421 -0.70 -10.16 5.43
CA TYR A 421 -0.06 -11.06 6.40
C TYR A 421 -1.02 -11.46 7.53
N ARG A 422 -2.31 -11.57 7.22
CA ARG A 422 -3.30 -12.00 8.22
C ARG A 422 -3.03 -13.39 8.80
N ASP A 423 -2.31 -14.23 8.07
CA ASP A 423 -1.79 -15.52 8.49
C ASP A 423 -0.55 -15.42 9.42
N LEU A 424 0.02 -14.22 9.56
CA LEU A 424 1.17 -13.95 10.39
C LEU A 424 0.81 -13.02 11.55
N ASP A 425 1.30 -13.31 12.73
CA ASP A 425 1.32 -12.35 13.83
C ASP A 425 2.35 -11.27 13.55
N VAL A 426 1.99 -10.00 13.67
CA VAL A 426 2.87 -8.88 13.28
C VAL A 426 3.49 -8.21 14.51
N SER A 427 4.83 -8.23 14.57
CA SER A 427 5.62 -7.44 15.50
C SER A 427 6.29 -6.27 14.81
N ILE A 428 6.16 -5.07 15.35
CA ILE A 428 6.72 -3.84 14.79
C ILE A 428 7.83 -3.31 15.68
N MET A 429 9.00 -3.05 15.06
CA MET A 429 10.14 -2.37 15.67
C MET A 429 10.23 -0.95 15.13
N ASN A 430 9.65 -0.01 15.87
CA ASN A 430 9.58 1.43 15.54
C ASN A 430 10.64 2.26 16.27
N GLU A 431 11.58 1.64 16.95
CA GLU A 431 12.67 2.32 17.65
C GLU A 431 14.01 2.03 16.97
N MET A 432 14.84 3.06 16.84
CA MET A 432 16.23 2.93 16.43
C MET A 432 17.15 2.85 17.64
N PRO A 433 18.27 2.09 17.56
CA PRO A 433 19.29 2.09 18.61
C PRO A 433 19.80 3.53 18.87
N SER A 434 19.95 3.88 20.15
CA SER A 434 20.31 5.24 20.61
C SER A 434 21.67 5.75 20.12
N SER A 435 22.52 4.86 19.61
CA SER A 435 23.84 5.22 19.07
C SER A 435 23.81 5.79 17.65
N ARG A 436 22.66 5.79 16.98
CA ARG A 436 22.51 6.27 15.60
C ARG A 436 22.11 7.75 15.55
N LEU A 437 22.79 8.50 14.68
CA LEU A 437 22.41 9.87 14.34
C LEU A 437 21.40 9.86 13.20
N PRO A 438 20.38 10.74 13.22
CA PRO A 438 19.46 10.91 12.10
C PRO A 438 20.22 11.29 10.81
N ILE A 439 19.86 10.70 9.69
CA ILE A 439 20.45 11.02 8.39
C ILE A 439 19.93 12.39 7.96
N LYS A 440 20.85 13.27 7.52
CA LYS A 440 20.50 14.59 6.96
C LYS A 440 20.15 14.42 5.48
N ASN A 441 18.91 14.71 5.15
CA ASN A 441 18.37 14.57 3.80
C ASN A 441 18.36 15.92 3.07
N SER A 442 18.58 15.92 1.76
CA SER A 442 18.44 17.09 0.88
C SER A 442 17.86 16.68 -0.46
N VAL A 443 16.81 17.37 -0.91
CA VAL A 443 16.22 17.21 -2.23
C VAL A 443 16.60 18.44 -3.06
N VAL A 444 17.28 18.21 -4.20
CA VAL A 444 17.86 19.29 -5.02
C VAL A 444 17.69 19.00 -6.51
N GLY A 445 17.75 20.03 -7.34
CA GLY A 445 17.75 19.87 -8.79
C GLY A 445 19.14 19.53 -9.35
N THR A 446 19.21 19.20 -10.64
CA THR A 446 20.43 18.81 -11.35
C THR A 446 21.54 19.87 -11.34
N SER A 447 21.18 21.15 -11.21
CA SER A 447 22.14 22.26 -11.09
C SER A 447 23.01 22.19 -9.83
N TYR A 448 22.57 21.42 -8.81
CA TYR A 448 23.32 21.24 -7.57
C TYR A 448 24.42 20.15 -7.68
N ARG A 449 24.46 19.37 -8.76
CA ARG A 449 25.39 18.24 -8.94
C ARG A 449 26.87 18.58 -8.69
N PRO A 450 27.43 19.70 -9.21
CA PRO A 450 28.82 20.06 -8.91
C PRO A 450 29.07 20.31 -7.41
N ALA A 451 28.11 20.91 -6.71
CA ALA A 451 28.22 21.15 -5.28
C ALA A 451 28.14 19.83 -4.48
N ALA A 452 27.32 18.87 -4.93
CA ALA A 452 27.23 17.54 -4.34
C ALA A 452 28.56 16.76 -4.50
N TRP A 453 29.21 16.83 -5.66
CA TRP A 453 30.52 16.21 -5.88
C TRP A 453 31.61 16.83 -4.99
N GLU A 454 31.62 18.15 -4.86
CA GLU A 454 32.53 18.84 -3.95
C GLU A 454 32.28 18.47 -2.49
N PHE A 455 31.00 18.26 -2.11
CA PHE A 455 30.65 17.76 -0.78
C PHE A 455 31.17 16.34 -0.55
N ILE A 456 31.01 15.42 -1.52
CA ILE A 456 31.56 14.06 -1.47
C ILE A 456 33.10 14.13 -1.32
N ARG A 457 33.79 14.98 -2.12
CA ARG A 457 35.23 15.20 -2.01
C ARG A 457 35.65 15.56 -0.58
N LYS A 458 34.92 16.48 0.07
CA LYS A 458 35.20 16.89 1.46
C LYS A 458 35.00 15.72 2.44
N GLN A 459 33.98 14.89 2.26
CA GLN A 459 33.74 13.75 3.13
C GLN A 459 34.80 12.66 2.93
N VAL A 460 35.23 12.42 1.70
CA VAL A 460 36.35 11.49 1.41
C VAL A 460 37.65 11.99 2.01
N ALA A 461 37.93 13.29 1.97
CA ALA A 461 39.10 13.88 2.62
C ALA A 461 39.12 13.70 4.16
N LEU A 462 37.94 13.51 4.76
CA LEU A 462 37.77 13.15 6.18
C LEU A 462 37.91 11.64 6.44
N GLY A 463 38.20 10.84 5.41
CA GLY A 463 38.34 9.39 5.50
C GLY A 463 37.04 8.60 5.31
N HIS A 464 35.93 9.25 4.96
CA HIS A 464 34.65 8.62 4.73
C HIS A 464 34.48 8.13 3.30
N GLN A 465 33.45 7.30 3.07
CA GLN A 465 33.13 6.75 1.75
C GLN A 465 31.73 7.21 1.31
N ALA A 466 31.49 7.13 -0.01
CA ALA A 466 30.22 7.54 -0.60
C ALA A 466 29.67 6.48 -1.57
N TYR A 467 28.35 6.36 -1.58
CA TYR A 467 27.57 5.70 -2.63
C TYR A 467 27.00 6.75 -3.58
N VAL A 468 27.03 6.45 -4.87
CA VAL A 468 26.33 7.19 -5.91
C VAL A 468 25.43 6.22 -6.66
N ILE A 469 24.12 6.45 -6.65
CA ILE A 469 23.14 5.57 -7.25
C ILE A 469 22.57 6.21 -8.51
N CYS A 470 22.64 5.50 -9.63
CA CYS A 470 22.02 5.87 -10.90
C CYS A 470 20.79 4.98 -11.16
N PRO A 471 19.68 5.52 -11.70
CA PRO A 471 18.50 4.73 -12.03
C PRO A 471 18.78 3.78 -13.20
N MET A 472 18.11 2.62 -13.22
CA MET A 472 18.07 1.76 -14.40
C MET A 472 17.09 2.34 -15.43
N ILE A 473 17.38 2.19 -16.72
CA ILE A 473 16.51 2.57 -17.82
C ILE A 473 15.89 1.28 -18.38
N GLU A 474 14.64 1.02 -18.06
CA GLU A 474 13.93 -0.26 -18.32
C GLU A 474 13.93 -0.72 -19.80
N GLU A 475 14.21 0.16 -20.77
CA GLU A 475 14.12 -0.18 -22.21
C GLU A 475 15.42 -0.66 -22.86
N ASN A 476 16.59 -0.58 -22.19
CA ASN A 476 17.85 -0.95 -22.84
C ASN A 476 18.97 -1.28 -21.81
N GLU A 477 19.15 -2.54 -21.48
CA GLU A 477 20.18 -3.04 -20.55
C GLU A 477 21.61 -2.56 -20.88
N LYS A 478 21.91 -2.30 -22.16
CA LYS A 478 23.20 -1.75 -22.58
C LYS A 478 23.38 -0.28 -22.22
N MET A 479 22.31 0.51 -22.27
CA MET A 479 22.35 1.93 -21.87
C MET A 479 22.55 2.11 -20.36
N ASP A 480 22.09 1.18 -19.54
CA ASP A 480 22.31 1.22 -18.08
C ASP A 480 23.77 1.01 -17.70
N LEU A 481 24.44 0.10 -18.40
CA LEU A 481 25.88 -0.13 -18.26
C LEU A 481 26.67 1.13 -18.61
N GLU A 482 26.37 1.72 -19.76
CA GLU A 482 27.05 2.93 -20.26
C GLU A 482 26.85 4.11 -19.30
N ASN A 483 25.65 4.26 -18.70
CA ASN A 483 25.34 5.33 -17.77
C ASN A 483 26.12 5.25 -16.45
N VAL A 484 26.23 4.07 -15.82
CA VAL A 484 26.96 3.90 -14.55
C VAL A 484 28.47 4.06 -14.78
N GLU A 485 29.01 3.46 -15.84
CA GLU A 485 30.42 3.57 -16.17
C GLU A 485 30.80 4.97 -16.64
N GLU A 486 29.95 5.62 -17.43
CA GLU A 486 30.13 6.99 -17.86
C GLU A 486 30.09 7.94 -16.66
N TYR A 487 29.11 7.77 -15.75
CA TYR A 487 29.03 8.58 -14.54
C TYR A 487 30.27 8.40 -13.64
N ALA A 488 30.73 7.17 -13.45
CA ALA A 488 31.94 6.88 -12.70
C ALA A 488 33.18 7.54 -13.35
N ARG A 489 33.27 7.52 -14.68
CA ARG A 489 34.34 8.18 -15.44
C ARG A 489 34.29 9.70 -15.29
N MET A 490 33.11 10.31 -15.44
CA MET A 490 32.91 11.75 -15.25
C MET A 490 33.31 12.17 -13.84
N LEU A 491 32.90 11.41 -12.83
CA LEU A 491 33.21 11.69 -11.44
C LEU A 491 34.71 11.54 -11.16
N SER A 492 35.35 10.51 -11.70
CA SER A 492 36.83 10.34 -11.61
C SER A 492 37.61 11.46 -12.24
N GLN A 493 37.10 12.05 -13.34
CA GLN A 493 37.74 13.20 -13.99
C GLN A 493 37.56 14.51 -13.21
N ALA A 494 36.43 14.63 -12.48
CA ALA A 494 36.11 15.81 -11.67
C ALA A 494 36.80 15.83 -10.30
N LEU A 495 37.29 14.69 -9.83
CA LEU A 495 37.88 14.51 -8.50
C LEU A 495 39.41 14.31 -8.58
N PRO A 496 40.14 14.57 -7.47
CA PRO A 496 41.56 14.31 -7.42
C PRO A 496 41.93 12.84 -7.70
N PRO A 497 43.04 12.52 -8.38
CA PRO A 497 43.45 11.14 -8.71
C PRO A 497 43.68 10.24 -7.49
N SER A 498 43.79 10.81 -6.30
CA SER A 498 43.91 10.07 -5.04
C SER A 498 42.60 9.43 -4.56
N ILE A 499 41.49 9.75 -5.21
CA ILE A 499 40.16 9.21 -4.87
C ILE A 499 39.82 8.12 -5.87
N THR A 500 39.72 6.88 -5.38
CA THR A 500 39.35 5.73 -6.21
C THR A 500 37.82 5.68 -6.37
N VAL A 501 37.35 5.74 -7.61
CA VAL A 501 35.95 5.61 -8.01
C VAL A 501 35.80 4.32 -8.80
N GLU A 502 34.89 3.46 -8.38
CA GLU A 502 34.57 2.20 -9.06
C GLU A 502 33.12 2.12 -9.43
N ALA A 503 32.82 1.46 -10.54
CA ALA A 503 31.45 1.20 -10.99
C ALA A 503 31.01 -0.23 -10.58
N LEU A 504 29.76 -0.38 -10.14
CA LEU A 504 29.14 -1.66 -9.82
C LEU A 504 27.79 -1.77 -10.52
N ASN A 505 27.62 -2.77 -11.39
CA ASN A 505 26.39 -2.96 -12.14
C ASN A 505 25.86 -4.39 -12.06
N GLY A 506 24.59 -4.59 -12.47
CA GLY A 506 23.88 -5.87 -12.41
C GLY A 506 24.49 -6.98 -13.25
N HIS A 507 25.21 -6.68 -14.33
CA HIS A 507 25.73 -7.62 -15.32
C HIS A 507 27.10 -8.19 -14.97
N MET A 508 27.79 -7.60 -14.00
CA MET A 508 29.09 -8.13 -13.52
C MET A 508 28.92 -9.54 -12.96
N ARG A 509 29.94 -10.38 -13.13
CA ARG A 509 29.95 -11.71 -12.54
C ARG A 509 29.91 -11.63 -11.02
N PRO A 510 29.28 -12.60 -10.32
CA PRO A 510 29.22 -12.60 -8.86
C PRO A 510 30.57 -12.42 -8.17
N ALA A 511 31.62 -13.05 -8.69
CA ALA A 511 32.99 -12.93 -8.16
C ALA A 511 33.53 -11.50 -8.26
N GLU A 512 33.29 -10.81 -9.36
CA GLU A 512 33.70 -9.41 -9.58
C GLU A 512 32.96 -8.45 -8.66
N LYS A 513 31.63 -8.67 -8.50
CA LYS A 513 30.81 -7.88 -7.55
C LYS A 513 31.33 -8.03 -6.12
N ASN A 514 31.64 -9.27 -5.71
CA ASN A 514 32.16 -9.54 -4.38
C ASN A 514 33.52 -8.90 -4.15
N ASP A 515 34.44 -8.93 -5.14
CA ASP A 515 35.73 -8.28 -5.06
C ASP A 515 35.62 -6.76 -4.88
N ILE A 516 34.79 -6.10 -5.70
CA ILE A 516 34.56 -4.65 -5.61
C ILE A 516 33.95 -4.30 -4.23
N MET A 517 32.97 -5.05 -3.76
CA MET A 517 32.35 -4.81 -2.45
C MET A 517 33.30 -5.06 -1.29
N GLU A 518 34.17 -6.05 -1.38
CA GLU A 518 35.22 -6.31 -0.38
C GLU A 518 36.24 -5.17 -0.34
N ARG A 519 36.73 -4.72 -1.48
CA ARG A 519 37.65 -3.56 -1.60
C ARG A 519 37.00 -2.27 -1.09
N PHE A 520 35.70 -2.07 -1.36
CA PHE A 520 34.95 -0.95 -0.82
C PHE A 520 34.81 -1.05 0.70
N SER A 521 34.53 -2.22 1.24
CA SER A 521 34.43 -2.43 2.71
C SER A 521 35.75 -2.18 3.43
N LYS A 522 36.89 -2.44 2.76
CA LYS A 522 38.28 -2.18 3.25
C LYS A 522 38.76 -0.74 3.03
N ASN A 523 37.91 0.15 2.48
CA ASN A 523 38.21 1.53 2.15
C ASN A 523 39.31 1.68 1.06
N GLU A 524 39.49 0.67 0.22
CA GLU A 524 40.38 0.75 -0.94
C GLU A 524 39.70 1.51 -2.09
N ILE A 525 38.39 1.50 -2.12
CA ILE A 525 37.49 2.29 -2.97
C ILE A 525 36.81 3.33 -2.12
N GLN A 526 36.88 4.62 -2.45
CA GLN A 526 36.25 5.70 -1.69
C GLN A 526 34.87 6.05 -2.21
N ILE A 527 34.58 5.86 -3.48
CA ILE A 527 33.30 6.17 -4.09
C ILE A 527 32.85 4.99 -4.94
N LEU A 528 31.67 4.46 -4.63
CA LEU A 528 31.06 3.38 -5.39
C LEU A 528 29.86 3.93 -6.17
N VAL A 529 29.96 3.92 -7.51
CA VAL A 529 28.87 4.29 -8.42
C VAL A 529 28.12 3.03 -8.81
N SER A 530 26.82 2.96 -8.57
CA SER A 530 26.05 1.73 -8.80
C SER A 530 24.63 1.99 -9.28
N THR A 531 24.01 0.97 -9.85
CA THR A 531 22.56 0.87 -9.96
C THR A 531 21.95 0.41 -8.63
N THR A 532 20.67 0.04 -8.61
CA THR A 532 19.95 -0.50 -7.44
C THR A 532 20.52 -1.80 -6.85
N VAL A 533 21.54 -2.39 -7.47
CA VAL A 533 22.23 -3.63 -7.00
C VAL A 533 22.74 -3.50 -5.55
N VAL A 534 23.03 -2.29 -5.10
CA VAL A 534 23.44 -1.99 -3.70
C VAL A 534 22.30 -2.16 -2.68
N GLU A 535 21.05 -2.32 -3.11
CA GLU A 535 19.94 -2.61 -2.18
C GLU A 535 20.16 -3.88 -1.37
N VAL A 536 20.97 -4.79 -1.84
CA VAL A 536 21.24 -6.07 -1.19
C VAL A 536 22.74 -6.20 -0.96
N GLY A 537 23.20 -5.94 0.27
CA GLY A 537 24.59 -6.16 0.44
C GLY A 537 25.22 -5.74 1.76
N ILE A 538 26.52 -5.59 1.70
CA ILE A 538 27.45 -5.42 2.80
C ILE A 538 27.16 -4.13 3.57
N ASP A 539 27.24 -4.26 4.88
CA ASP A 539 27.21 -3.13 5.80
C ASP A 539 28.58 -2.43 5.78
N VAL A 540 28.65 -1.20 5.30
CA VAL A 540 29.88 -0.40 5.30
C VAL A 540 29.69 0.80 6.23
N PRO A 541 30.06 0.68 7.53
CA PRO A 541 29.84 1.73 8.53
C PRO A 541 30.55 3.06 8.19
N ASN A 542 31.62 3.02 7.37
CA ASN A 542 32.38 4.19 6.95
C ASN A 542 31.73 4.96 5.79
N ALA A 543 30.73 4.39 5.12
CA ALA A 543 29.96 5.09 4.08
C ALA A 543 28.96 6.06 4.71
N THR A 544 29.26 7.36 4.60
CA THR A 544 28.47 8.43 5.23
C THR A 544 27.67 9.26 4.24
N VAL A 545 27.93 9.12 2.94
CA VAL A 545 27.22 9.89 1.90
C VAL A 545 26.52 8.94 0.94
N MET A 546 25.23 9.21 0.70
CA MET A 546 24.43 8.61 -0.37
C MET A 546 24.00 9.72 -1.32
N LEU A 547 24.37 9.63 -2.58
CA LEU A 547 23.91 10.49 -3.66
C LEU A 547 23.03 9.67 -4.59
N ILE A 548 21.81 10.11 -4.87
CA ILE A 548 20.88 9.42 -5.76
C ILE A 548 20.52 10.34 -6.92
N GLU A 549 20.90 9.95 -8.11
CA GLU A 549 20.63 10.66 -9.37
C GLU A 549 19.24 10.32 -9.89
N ASN A 550 18.57 11.31 -10.48
CA ASN A 550 17.21 11.18 -11.02
C ASN A 550 16.26 10.48 -10.01
N ALA A 551 16.28 10.96 -8.78
CA ALA A 551 15.58 10.34 -7.65
C ALA A 551 14.07 10.18 -7.89
N GLU A 552 13.47 11.01 -8.76
CA GLU A 552 12.05 10.92 -9.14
C GLU A 552 11.69 9.62 -9.87
N ARG A 553 12.67 8.87 -10.36
CA ARG A 553 12.43 7.58 -11.03
C ARG A 553 12.31 6.40 -10.07
N PHE A 554 12.67 6.59 -8.82
CA PHE A 554 12.59 5.54 -7.79
C PHE A 554 11.29 5.64 -6.99
N GLY A 555 10.81 4.52 -6.50
CA GLY A 555 9.76 4.50 -5.48
C GLY A 555 10.26 5.04 -4.13
N LEU A 556 9.39 5.66 -3.33
CA LEU A 556 9.78 6.20 -2.02
C LEU A 556 10.30 5.11 -1.08
N ALA A 557 9.68 3.92 -1.08
CA ALA A 557 10.17 2.76 -0.32
C ALA A 557 11.59 2.34 -0.74
N GLN A 558 11.87 2.37 -2.04
CA GLN A 558 13.20 2.05 -2.59
C GLN A 558 14.23 3.11 -2.20
N LEU A 559 13.88 4.40 -2.32
CA LEU A 559 14.74 5.50 -1.86
C LEU A 559 15.04 5.39 -0.36
N HIS A 560 14.05 4.99 0.45
CA HIS A 560 14.24 4.76 1.87
C HIS A 560 15.20 3.61 2.16
N GLN A 561 15.10 2.49 1.44
CA GLN A 561 16.04 1.36 1.56
C GLN A 561 17.46 1.75 1.18
N LEU A 562 17.63 2.50 0.07
CA LEU A 562 18.93 3.02 -0.37
C LEU A 562 19.52 3.96 0.69
N ARG A 563 18.72 4.90 1.21
CA ARG A 563 19.14 5.79 2.31
C ARG A 563 19.61 5.01 3.53
N GLY A 564 18.95 3.91 3.87
CA GLY A 564 19.31 3.03 4.98
C GLY A 564 20.68 2.33 4.85
N ARG A 565 21.36 2.44 3.68
CA ARG A 565 22.72 1.92 3.48
C ARG A 565 23.80 2.82 4.08
N VAL A 566 23.47 4.07 4.39
CA VAL A 566 24.34 4.97 5.17
C VAL A 566 23.77 5.16 6.58
N GLY A 567 24.51 5.83 7.48
CA GLY A 567 24.07 6.03 8.87
C GLY A 567 24.25 4.81 9.76
N ARG A 568 25.16 3.91 9.44
CA ARG A 568 25.46 2.70 10.21
C ARG A 568 26.66 2.84 11.14
N GLY A 569 27.44 3.91 10.96
CA GLY A 569 28.55 4.29 11.82
C GLY A 569 28.18 5.34 12.86
N LYS A 570 29.21 5.83 13.58
CA LYS A 570 29.07 6.92 14.58
C LYS A 570 29.11 8.32 13.95
N ALA A 571 29.56 8.44 12.70
CA ALA A 571 29.68 9.69 11.97
C ALA A 571 28.31 10.14 11.42
N GLN A 572 28.14 11.48 11.31
CA GLN A 572 26.94 12.04 10.68
C GLN A 572 26.88 11.62 9.21
N SER A 573 25.71 11.10 8.80
CA SER A 573 25.49 10.67 7.42
C SER A 573 24.50 11.58 6.70
N TYR A 574 24.64 11.60 5.37
CA TYR A 574 23.92 12.50 4.47
C TYR A 574 23.35 11.72 3.29
N CYS A 575 22.13 12.08 2.90
CA CYS A 575 21.49 11.56 1.69
C CYS A 575 21.05 12.73 0.80
N VAL A 576 21.55 12.78 -0.42
CA VAL A 576 21.25 13.82 -1.39
C VAL A 576 20.46 13.19 -2.55
N PHE A 577 19.23 13.65 -2.73
CA PHE A 577 18.35 13.23 -3.81
C PHE A 577 18.37 14.30 -4.91
N ILE A 578 18.91 13.97 -6.08
CA ILE A 578 18.93 14.88 -7.24
C ILE A 578 17.74 14.54 -8.13
N SER A 579 16.84 15.51 -8.31
CA SER A 579 15.71 15.40 -9.23
C SER A 579 16.11 15.88 -10.63
N GLY A 580 15.86 15.04 -11.64
CA GLY A 580 15.94 15.42 -13.05
C GLY A 580 14.64 16.07 -13.57
N SER A 581 13.58 16.09 -12.77
CA SER A 581 12.28 16.64 -13.12
C SER A 581 11.98 17.90 -12.30
N GLU A 582 11.50 18.95 -12.98
CA GLU A 582 11.00 20.18 -12.36
C GLU A 582 9.48 20.16 -12.12
N LYS A 583 8.81 19.04 -12.39
CA LYS A 583 7.37 18.89 -12.18
C LYS A 583 7.06 18.96 -10.69
N GLU A 584 6.04 19.74 -10.34
CA GLU A 584 5.61 19.96 -8.95
C GLU A 584 5.28 18.64 -8.23
N GLU A 585 4.57 17.73 -8.89
CA GLU A 585 4.22 16.40 -8.38
C GLU A 585 5.47 15.54 -8.01
N ALA A 586 6.54 15.62 -8.82
CA ALA A 586 7.78 14.89 -8.55
C ALA A 586 8.52 15.46 -7.34
N MET A 587 8.55 16.80 -7.23
CA MET A 587 9.19 17.49 -6.12
C MET A 587 8.40 17.30 -4.82
N GLU A 588 7.07 17.34 -4.87
CA GLU A 588 6.20 17.06 -3.72
C GLU A 588 6.45 15.65 -3.19
N ARG A 589 6.48 14.65 -4.07
CA ARG A 589 6.78 13.26 -3.70
C ARG A 589 8.16 13.13 -3.06
N LEU A 590 9.20 13.73 -3.63
CA LEU A 590 10.55 13.69 -3.06
C LEU A 590 10.67 14.46 -1.76
N SER A 591 9.84 15.49 -1.53
CA SER A 591 9.82 16.24 -0.28
C SER A 591 9.49 15.36 0.92
N ILE A 592 8.67 14.33 0.75
CA ILE A 592 8.30 13.37 1.80
C ILE A 592 9.55 12.70 2.38
N ILE A 593 10.40 12.13 1.52
CA ILE A 593 11.64 11.49 1.98
C ILE A 593 12.68 12.48 2.46
N GLY A 594 12.60 13.73 2.00
CA GLY A 594 13.43 14.84 2.45
C GLY A 594 13.16 15.24 3.92
N HIS A 595 11.91 15.18 4.35
CA HIS A 595 11.47 15.64 5.66
C HIS A 595 11.41 14.54 6.73
N SER A 596 11.12 13.29 6.34
CA SER A 596 10.99 12.18 7.28
C SER A 596 12.14 11.18 7.18
N ASN A 597 12.56 10.68 8.35
CA ASN A 597 13.45 9.52 8.48
C ASN A 597 12.67 8.25 8.88
N ASP A 598 11.38 8.35 9.19
CA ASP A 598 10.53 7.22 9.56
C ASP A 598 10.06 6.48 8.30
N GLY A 599 10.48 5.21 8.18
CA GLY A 599 10.13 4.38 7.05
C GLY A 599 8.64 4.04 6.98
N PHE A 600 7.95 3.96 8.11
CA PHE A 600 6.49 3.70 8.13
C PHE A 600 5.70 4.92 7.65
N GLU A 601 6.13 6.13 8.04
CA GLU A 601 5.55 7.37 7.55
C GLU A 601 5.75 7.50 6.04
N ILE A 602 6.97 7.28 5.55
CA ILE A 602 7.29 7.33 4.12
C ILE A 602 6.47 6.30 3.34
N ALA A 603 6.34 5.08 3.85
CA ALA A 603 5.56 4.04 3.19
C ALA A 603 4.06 4.38 3.15
N ASN A 604 3.52 4.98 4.21
CA ASN A 604 2.13 5.45 4.22
C ASN A 604 1.89 6.56 3.18
N GLU A 605 2.80 7.52 3.07
CA GLU A 605 2.68 8.61 2.09
C GLU A 605 2.88 8.10 0.64
N ASP A 606 3.86 7.20 0.39
CA ASP A 606 4.05 6.56 -0.94
C ASP A 606 2.76 5.86 -1.40
N LEU A 607 2.11 5.22 -0.45
CA LEU A 607 0.90 4.47 -0.68
C LEU A 607 -0.31 5.36 -0.98
N LYS A 608 -0.45 6.50 -0.29
CA LYS A 608 -1.47 7.50 -0.60
C LYS A 608 -1.32 8.07 -2.01
N LEU A 609 -0.07 8.28 -2.44
CA LEU A 609 0.23 8.85 -3.76
C LEU A 609 0.01 7.87 -4.93
N ARG A 610 0.34 6.59 -4.73
CA ARG A 610 0.24 5.57 -5.81
C ARG A 610 -1.14 4.95 -5.93
N GLY A 611 -1.91 4.95 -4.86
CA GLY A 611 -3.15 4.18 -4.77
C GLY A 611 -2.93 2.66 -4.64
N PRO A 612 -4.00 1.89 -4.36
CA PRO A 612 -3.91 0.45 -4.03
C PRO A 612 -3.49 -0.44 -5.20
N GLY A 613 -3.74 -0.03 -6.45
CA GLY A 613 -3.62 -0.89 -7.64
C GLY A 613 -2.20 -1.31 -7.99
N GLU A 614 -1.20 -0.47 -7.78
CA GLU A 614 0.19 -0.77 -8.16
C GLU A 614 0.93 -1.61 -7.13
N PHE A 615 0.54 -1.55 -5.85
CA PHE A 615 1.25 -2.23 -4.77
C PHE A 615 1.05 -3.75 -4.78
N PHE A 616 -0.11 -4.21 -5.24
CA PHE A 616 -0.43 -5.64 -5.31
C PHE A 616 0.20 -6.36 -6.52
N GLY A 617 0.96 -5.67 -7.38
CA GLY A 617 1.57 -6.28 -8.57
C GLY A 617 0.54 -6.86 -9.55
N VAL A 618 -0.72 -6.50 -9.39
CA VAL A 618 -1.86 -7.17 -10.00
C VAL A 618 -2.25 -6.49 -11.30
N LYS A 619 -1.37 -6.59 -12.29
CA LYS A 619 -1.84 -6.60 -13.68
C LYS A 619 -2.43 -7.96 -14.10
N GLN A 620 -2.41 -8.99 -13.24
CA GLN A 620 -2.75 -10.36 -13.66
C GLN A 620 -3.78 -11.13 -12.82
N SER A 621 -4.28 -10.65 -11.68
CA SER A 621 -5.38 -11.36 -10.98
C SER A 621 -6.16 -10.41 -10.06
N GLY A 622 -7.43 -10.15 -10.41
CA GLY A 622 -8.50 -9.65 -9.56
C GLY A 622 -8.16 -8.48 -8.65
N THR A 623 -8.39 -7.24 -9.11
CA THR A 623 -8.35 -6.06 -8.25
C THR A 623 -9.28 -6.23 -7.05
N MET A 624 -8.80 -6.02 -5.82
CA MET A 624 -9.65 -5.80 -4.64
C MET A 624 -10.41 -4.49 -4.84
N ASN A 625 -11.51 -4.52 -5.58
CA ASN A 625 -12.34 -3.34 -5.80
C ASN A 625 -13.44 -3.31 -4.75
N PHE A 626 -13.20 -2.56 -3.68
CA PHE A 626 -14.28 -2.13 -2.80
C PHE A 626 -15.08 -1.03 -3.50
N ALA A 627 -16.38 -0.99 -3.27
CA ALA A 627 -17.25 -0.04 -3.97
C ALA A 627 -17.18 1.37 -3.34
N LEU A 628 -17.07 1.45 -2.01
CA LEU A 628 -16.93 2.69 -1.24
C LEU A 628 -15.68 2.70 -0.37
N GLY A 629 -15.22 1.54 0.08
CA GLY A 629 -14.07 1.40 0.96
C GLY A 629 -12.77 1.69 0.23
N ASP A 630 -11.93 2.50 0.85
CA ASP A 630 -10.54 2.68 0.48
C ASP A 630 -9.65 2.26 1.66
N ILE A 631 -8.74 1.33 1.41
CA ILE A 631 -7.91 0.70 2.44
C ILE A 631 -7.10 1.73 3.24
N TYR A 632 -6.80 2.89 2.65
CA TYR A 632 -5.94 3.92 3.23
C TYR A 632 -6.72 5.01 3.93
N SER A 633 -7.70 5.58 3.21
CA SER A 633 -8.55 6.63 3.76
C SER A 633 -9.45 6.10 4.89
N ASN A 634 -9.73 4.79 4.90
CA ASN A 634 -10.59 4.13 5.86
C ASN A 634 -9.84 3.09 6.73
N ALA A 635 -8.56 3.36 7.02
CA ALA A 635 -7.69 2.47 7.81
C ALA A 635 -8.26 2.10 9.18
N ASP A 636 -8.92 3.05 9.84
CA ASP A 636 -9.54 2.82 11.14
C ASP A 636 -10.73 1.86 11.02
N ILE A 637 -11.56 2.02 9.99
CA ILE A 637 -12.71 1.15 9.74
C ILE A 637 -12.22 -0.26 9.34
N LEU A 638 -11.14 -0.35 8.56
CA LEU A 638 -10.50 -1.62 8.21
C LEU A 638 -10.06 -2.38 9.46
N LYS A 639 -9.41 -1.67 10.39
CA LYS A 639 -8.98 -2.24 11.68
C LYS A 639 -10.18 -2.71 12.50
N MET A 640 -11.23 -1.88 12.62
CA MET A 640 -12.47 -2.24 13.31
C MET A 640 -13.07 -3.53 12.73
N ALA A 641 -13.14 -3.66 11.41
CA ALA A 641 -13.69 -4.83 10.74
C ALA A 641 -12.86 -6.10 10.99
N SER A 642 -11.53 -6.00 11.00
CA SER A 642 -10.63 -7.11 11.34
C SER A 642 -10.83 -7.56 12.79
N GLU A 643 -10.83 -6.63 13.75
CA GLU A 643 -11.05 -6.92 15.17
C GLU A 643 -12.43 -7.55 15.42
N ALA A 644 -13.47 -7.11 14.70
CA ALA A 644 -14.81 -7.69 14.80
C ALA A 644 -14.84 -9.14 14.32
N VAL A 645 -14.13 -9.48 13.25
CA VAL A 645 -14.02 -10.87 12.78
C VAL A 645 -13.30 -11.73 13.82
N ASP A 646 -12.20 -11.25 14.39
CA ASP A 646 -11.46 -11.98 15.43
C ASP A 646 -12.28 -12.20 16.71
N TYR A 647 -13.07 -11.19 17.10
CA TYR A 647 -14.01 -11.30 18.21
C TYR A 647 -15.10 -12.35 17.93
N LEU A 648 -15.76 -12.25 16.78
CA LEU A 648 -16.83 -13.16 16.41
C LEU A 648 -16.37 -14.59 16.18
N LYS A 649 -15.12 -14.79 15.74
CA LYS A 649 -14.50 -16.12 15.67
C LYS A 649 -14.43 -16.78 17.06
N LYS A 650 -14.00 -16.03 18.08
CA LYS A 650 -13.93 -16.51 19.47
C LYS A 650 -15.32 -16.85 20.03
N GLU A 651 -16.34 -16.13 19.60
CA GLU A 651 -17.74 -16.38 19.96
C GLU A 651 -18.41 -17.49 19.13
N GLY A 652 -17.69 -18.13 18.20
CA GLY A 652 -18.21 -19.22 17.36
C GLY A 652 -19.17 -18.80 16.26
N TYR A 653 -19.05 -17.57 15.74
CA TYR A 653 -19.90 -17.08 14.65
C TYR A 653 -19.71 -17.86 13.35
N ASN A 654 -20.79 -18.17 12.65
CA ASN A 654 -20.76 -18.94 11.42
C ASN A 654 -20.46 -18.07 10.18
N PHE A 655 -19.19 -17.93 9.84
CA PHE A 655 -18.76 -17.19 8.65
C PHE A 655 -19.12 -17.88 7.33
N GLN A 656 -19.34 -19.20 7.30
CA GLN A 656 -19.71 -19.92 6.06
C GLN A 656 -21.07 -19.41 5.54
N LYS A 657 -22.03 -19.18 6.43
CA LYS A 657 -23.33 -18.63 6.04
C LYS A 657 -23.19 -17.23 5.42
N LEU A 658 -22.34 -16.39 5.99
CA LEU A 658 -22.06 -15.05 5.46
C LEU A 658 -21.34 -15.08 4.10
N HIS A 659 -20.40 -15.98 3.94
CA HIS A 659 -19.66 -16.14 2.67
C HIS A 659 -20.59 -16.63 1.56
N GLN A 660 -21.42 -17.64 1.83
CA GLN A 660 -22.43 -18.13 0.89
C GLN A 660 -23.39 -17.00 0.48
N TYR A 661 -23.85 -16.20 1.43
CA TYR A 661 -24.69 -15.03 1.20
C TYR A 661 -23.97 -14.02 0.28
N SER A 662 -22.68 -13.75 0.51
CA SER A 662 -21.88 -12.83 -0.30
C SER A 662 -21.66 -13.32 -1.74
N LEU A 663 -21.51 -14.65 -1.93
CA LEU A 663 -21.41 -15.27 -3.26
C LEU A 663 -22.74 -15.21 -4.02
N GLU A 664 -23.87 -15.47 -3.36
CA GLU A 664 -25.20 -15.38 -3.95
C GLU A 664 -25.52 -13.95 -4.41
N LYS A 665 -25.02 -12.95 -3.71
CA LYS A 665 -25.16 -11.53 -4.02
C LYS A 665 -24.18 -11.04 -5.11
N ASN A 666 -23.32 -11.91 -5.61
CA ASN A 666 -22.36 -11.57 -6.69
C ASN A 666 -21.44 -10.38 -6.33
N LEU A 667 -21.11 -10.22 -5.06
CA LEU A 667 -20.21 -9.16 -4.59
C LEU A 667 -18.79 -9.46 -5.12
N ASN A 668 -18.20 -8.51 -5.85
CA ASN A 668 -16.99 -8.72 -6.67
C ASN A 668 -15.79 -9.30 -5.93
N PHE A 669 -15.64 -9.02 -4.63
CA PHE A 669 -14.54 -9.57 -3.82
C PHE A 669 -14.72 -11.08 -3.50
N ALA A 670 -15.95 -11.59 -3.44
CA ALA A 670 -16.22 -13.01 -3.12
C ALA A 670 -15.83 -13.98 -4.24
N LYS A 671 -15.64 -13.49 -5.48
CA LYS A 671 -15.23 -14.32 -6.63
C LYS A 671 -13.70 -14.48 -6.72
N ASN A 672 -12.94 -13.65 -6.03
CA ASN A 672 -11.48 -13.58 -6.15
C ASN A 672 -10.74 -14.19 -4.94
N ILE A 673 -11.48 -14.69 -3.96
CA ILE A 673 -11.03 -15.46 -2.80
C ILE A 673 -11.49 -16.92 -2.94
#